data_2b931a1b18fd3dad0322c3c7d84f7839
#
_entry.id   2b931a1b18fd3dad0322c3c7d84f7839
#
_cell.length_a   1.000
_cell.length_b   1.000
_cell.length_c   1.000
_cell.angle_alpha   90.00
_cell.angle_beta   90.00
_cell.angle_gamma   90.00
#
_symmetry.space_group_name_H-M   'P 1'
#
loop_
_entity.id
_entity.type
_entity.pdbx_description
1 polymer ?
#
loop_
_entity_poly.entity_id
_entity_poly.type
_entity_poly.pdbx_seq_one_letter_code
_entity_poly.pdbx_strand_id
1 'polypeptide(L)'
;MLMMAGWLLTMTAAAKGENKVYQFDKPLYGAAYYAEYTPTDRLDEDIRLMKKAGLTVVRVGESTWSLFEPQDGQFEFAWMDRIIDALHKAGIKVILGTPTYSIPSWLAAEHPEVLSQTWDGGQSHYGIRQNMDLLNATYRRYSERIIRKMMEHYAQHPAIIGYQVDNEVEARKIDNPDYFEGFREYIRQEFHGDLKELNRRWGLNYWGMNINRWEDFYDRKGVTNPSYKVWWERWNRKVTADFLNWQADIVSEYKRPDQFIMHCFMPSFYDIDQVEAFRQMEYPAINVYYTMQNGQDGQWISYSCDFMRTVSRSHNFLITETNAQGTGWSSRNQWPPYDGQLRQNMYAFLSGGANMVEYWHWSTLHYGQETYWRGILGHDGKPNRVYREFQRGAKELEKIGDRLVNLKKRNRVALLFSHDSKHALDFMPYTDRDQYKVNMMYDALYRQNIECDILSVDKPEMQDFSQYDLLVVPSLYVATDELLRKISDFVREGGEVVMLFKSGYTDYDNAVRPVLAPGPLAEACGFTYQEYSSINKLPLKPSSPLFQEGSGEASVNTWMEFLQLTTAQPLATVDHQFFGQWPCITENQYGKGHLIYIGTVPSTDLLYKLIARAADRKGIATVERQYQFPVILRSGTNAKGRQIHYLFNFSYEPKTVAWPYPVSQSLLDKQALAKGQDITIEPWGVVIGEEK
;
A
#
# COMPACT_ATOMS: atom_id res chain seq x y z
N MET A 1 67.88 -1.24 -4.67
CA MET A 1 67.53 -0.10 -3.84
C MET A 1 66.81 0.93 -4.71
N LEU A 2 65.52 0.77 -4.87
CA LEU A 2 64.63 1.74 -5.58
C LEU A 2 63.37 1.89 -4.72
N MET A 3 63.21 3.08 -4.17
CA MET A 3 62.04 3.48 -3.40
C MET A 3 60.87 3.75 -4.36
N MET A 4 59.77 3.04 -4.18
CA MET A 4 58.46 3.41 -4.77
C MET A 4 57.71 4.26 -3.74
N ALA A 5 57.54 5.54 -4.03
CA ALA A 5 56.69 6.46 -3.26
C ALA A 5 55.22 6.19 -3.65
N GLY A 6 54.47 5.68 -2.69
CA GLY A 6 53.00 5.56 -2.82
C GLY A 6 52.33 6.91 -2.57
N TRP A 7 51.61 7.37 -3.57
CA TRP A 7 50.67 8.50 -3.40
C TRP A 7 49.35 8.00 -2.82
N LEU A 8 49.10 8.31 -1.52
CA LEU A 8 47.78 8.21 -0.93
C LEU A 8 46.94 9.39 -1.44
N LEU A 9 46.02 9.12 -2.33
CA LEU A 9 44.91 10.04 -2.60
C LEU A 9 43.92 9.94 -1.43
N THR A 10 43.94 10.87 -0.51
CA THR A 10 42.87 11.11 0.44
C THR A 10 41.72 11.76 -0.33
N MET A 11 40.71 10.97 -0.70
CA MET A 11 39.40 11.49 -1.08
C MET A 11 38.78 12.08 0.21
N THR A 12 38.82 13.38 0.34
CA THR A 12 37.96 14.12 1.26
C THR A 12 36.54 13.97 0.75
N ALA A 13 35.74 13.12 1.42
CA ALA A 13 34.30 13.15 1.27
C ALA A 13 33.85 14.54 1.69
N ALA A 14 33.51 15.38 0.71
CA ALA A 14 32.81 16.62 0.98
C ALA A 14 31.52 16.22 1.71
N ALA A 15 31.35 16.70 2.94
CA ALA A 15 30.08 16.59 3.66
C ALA A 15 29.02 17.20 2.74
N LYS A 16 28.15 16.36 2.17
CA LYS A 16 26.91 16.82 1.54
C LYS A 16 26.17 17.56 2.64
N GLY A 17 26.09 18.89 2.52
CA GLY A 17 25.18 19.68 3.34
C GLY A 17 23.81 19.00 3.33
N GLU A 18 23.13 18.95 4.47
CA GLU A 18 21.76 18.42 4.55
C GLU A 18 20.90 19.20 3.55
N ASN A 19 20.71 18.63 2.37
CA ASN A 19 19.77 19.15 1.39
C ASN A 19 18.38 18.95 2.01
N LYS A 20 17.79 20.01 2.53
CA LYS A 20 16.44 19.98 3.11
C LYS A 20 15.44 19.85 1.98
N VAL A 21 15.02 18.64 1.70
CA VAL A 21 13.82 18.33 0.90
C VAL A 21 12.63 19.13 1.44
N TYR A 22 11.64 19.39 0.62
CA TYR A 22 10.43 20.12 0.99
C TYR A 22 9.91 19.71 2.37
N GLN A 23 9.73 20.68 3.25
CA GLN A 23 9.25 20.45 4.61
C GLN A 23 7.81 20.90 4.74
N PHE A 24 7.00 20.07 5.36
CA PHE A 24 5.58 20.33 5.58
C PHE A 24 5.39 21.06 6.92
N ASP A 25 4.98 22.33 6.89
CA ASP A 25 4.57 23.08 8.08
C ASP A 25 3.14 22.79 8.50
N LYS A 26 2.30 22.44 7.53
CA LYS A 26 0.91 21.98 7.66
C LYS A 26 0.63 20.94 6.59
N PRO A 27 -0.37 20.07 6.77
CA PRO A 27 -0.80 19.20 5.70
C PRO A 27 -1.21 20.00 4.46
N LEU A 28 -0.78 19.57 3.29
CA LEU A 28 -1.28 20.12 2.03
C LEU A 28 -2.67 19.54 1.77
N TYR A 29 -3.55 20.37 1.19
CA TYR A 29 -4.92 19.98 0.93
C TYR A 29 -5.35 20.49 -0.44
N GLY A 30 -5.64 19.57 -1.35
CA GLY A 30 -5.77 19.92 -2.76
C GLY A 30 -6.54 18.94 -3.62
N ALA A 31 -6.30 19.05 -4.90
CA ALA A 31 -6.91 18.19 -5.92
C ALA A 31 -6.05 18.10 -7.17
N ALA A 32 -6.20 17.02 -7.94
CA ALA A 32 -5.77 16.98 -9.32
C ALA A 32 -6.53 18.04 -10.14
N TYR A 33 -5.81 18.77 -10.99
CA TYR A 33 -6.37 19.86 -11.79
C TYR A 33 -5.95 19.76 -13.25
N TYR A 34 -6.92 19.54 -14.10
CA TYR A 34 -6.71 19.40 -15.56
C TYR A 34 -7.59 20.38 -16.30
N ALA A 35 -7.08 21.58 -16.53
CA ALA A 35 -7.77 22.61 -17.31
C ALA A 35 -8.15 22.12 -18.71
N GLU A 36 -7.32 21.23 -19.27
CA GLU A 36 -7.51 20.60 -20.57
C GLU A 36 -8.69 19.61 -20.63
N TYR A 37 -9.21 19.17 -19.49
CA TYR A 37 -10.39 18.28 -19.41
C TYR A 37 -11.72 19.05 -19.37
N THR A 38 -11.67 20.38 -19.31
CA THR A 38 -12.88 21.19 -19.26
C THR A 38 -13.30 21.68 -20.66
N PRO A 39 -14.60 21.76 -20.96
CA PRO A 39 -15.08 22.17 -22.28
C PRO A 39 -14.92 23.66 -22.56
N THR A 40 -14.57 24.46 -21.57
CA THR A 40 -14.41 25.91 -21.66
C THR A 40 -13.21 26.38 -20.85
N ASP A 41 -12.60 27.48 -21.26
CA ASP A 41 -11.54 28.12 -20.47
C ASP A 41 -12.14 28.70 -19.17
N ARG A 42 -11.70 28.17 -18.04
CA ARG A 42 -12.18 28.51 -16.70
C ARG A 42 -11.05 28.87 -15.74
N LEU A 43 -9.82 28.99 -16.20
CA LEU A 43 -8.66 29.09 -15.33
C LEU A 43 -8.82 30.17 -14.23
N ASP A 44 -9.23 31.40 -14.61
CA ASP A 44 -9.36 32.50 -13.64
C ASP A 44 -10.45 32.23 -12.60
N GLU A 45 -11.58 31.67 -13.03
CA GLU A 45 -12.69 31.31 -12.14
C GLU A 45 -12.33 30.13 -11.23
N ASP A 46 -11.66 29.12 -11.78
CA ASP A 46 -11.22 27.96 -10.99
C ASP A 46 -10.21 28.38 -9.92
N ILE A 47 -9.24 29.21 -10.26
CA ILE A 47 -8.28 29.76 -9.29
C ILE A 47 -9.00 30.59 -8.21
N ARG A 48 -9.95 31.43 -8.60
CA ARG A 48 -10.76 32.19 -7.65
C ARG A 48 -11.50 31.27 -6.68
N LEU A 49 -12.09 30.19 -7.18
CA LEU A 49 -12.80 29.20 -6.37
C LEU A 49 -11.84 28.36 -5.50
N MET A 50 -10.68 27.96 -6.01
CA MET A 50 -9.63 27.26 -5.26
C MET A 50 -9.16 28.08 -4.05
N LYS A 51 -8.84 29.35 -4.26
CA LYS A 51 -8.48 30.28 -3.17
C LYS A 51 -9.60 30.41 -2.14
N LYS A 52 -10.82 30.58 -2.60
CA LYS A 52 -12.00 30.69 -1.72
C LYS A 52 -12.23 29.41 -0.93
N ALA A 53 -11.94 28.25 -1.52
CA ALA A 53 -12.01 26.94 -0.85
C ALA A 53 -10.89 26.74 0.19
N GLY A 54 -9.78 27.47 0.07
CA GLY A 54 -8.59 27.27 0.90
C GLY A 54 -7.68 26.13 0.42
N LEU A 55 -7.75 25.80 -0.88
CA LEU A 55 -6.90 24.82 -1.53
C LEU A 55 -5.44 25.31 -1.54
N THR A 56 -4.49 24.44 -1.20
CA THR A 56 -3.07 24.79 -1.02
C THR A 56 -2.14 24.16 -2.07
N VAL A 57 -2.57 23.12 -2.74
CA VAL A 57 -1.78 22.38 -3.73
C VAL A 57 -2.67 21.85 -4.84
N VAL A 58 -2.13 21.76 -6.05
CA VAL A 58 -2.69 21.01 -7.17
C VAL A 58 -1.64 20.14 -7.83
N ARG A 59 -2.07 19.02 -8.38
CA ARG A 59 -1.27 18.18 -9.27
C ARG A 59 -1.74 18.40 -10.71
N VAL A 60 -0.78 18.52 -11.64
CA VAL A 60 -1.01 18.80 -13.06
C VAL A 60 -0.03 18.03 -13.95
N GLY A 61 -0.40 17.80 -15.19
CA GLY A 61 0.52 17.51 -16.29
C GLY A 61 0.76 16.04 -16.60
N GLU A 62 0.42 15.08 -15.78
CA GLU A 62 0.78 13.67 -15.96
C GLU A 62 0.16 12.99 -17.20
N SER A 63 -0.93 13.52 -17.76
CA SER A 63 -1.60 12.94 -18.93
C SER A 63 -1.45 13.76 -20.22
N THR A 64 -0.47 14.64 -20.29
CA THR A 64 -0.45 15.73 -21.26
C THR A 64 0.68 15.66 -22.30
N TRP A 65 1.29 14.49 -22.52
CA TRP A 65 2.39 14.37 -23.47
C TRP A 65 2.02 14.91 -24.87
N SER A 66 0.83 14.55 -25.38
CA SER A 66 0.36 15.03 -26.69
C SER A 66 0.17 16.55 -26.78
N LEU A 67 0.00 17.23 -25.64
CA LEU A 67 -0.10 18.69 -25.59
C LEU A 67 1.29 19.34 -25.46
N PHE A 68 2.21 18.72 -24.73
CA PHE A 68 3.59 19.17 -24.62
C PHE A 68 4.40 18.90 -25.89
N GLU A 69 4.07 17.84 -26.62
CA GLU A 69 4.74 17.43 -27.84
C GLU A 69 3.71 16.98 -28.89
N PRO A 70 2.98 17.93 -29.52
CA PRO A 70 1.92 17.62 -30.50
C PRO A 70 2.41 16.91 -31.76
N GLN A 71 3.68 17.08 -32.11
CA GLN A 71 4.37 16.39 -33.20
C GLN A 71 5.80 16.04 -32.76
N ASP A 72 6.41 15.05 -33.40
CA ASP A 72 7.76 14.62 -33.05
C ASP A 72 8.76 15.80 -33.04
N GLY A 73 9.36 16.04 -31.88
CA GLY A 73 10.35 17.10 -31.64
C GLY A 73 9.80 18.52 -31.58
N GLN A 74 8.49 18.73 -31.65
CA GLN A 74 7.87 20.06 -31.55
C GLN A 74 7.26 20.20 -30.13
N PHE A 75 7.84 21.10 -29.32
CA PHE A 75 7.45 21.26 -27.92
C PHE A 75 6.68 22.55 -27.71
N GLU A 76 5.54 22.44 -26.99
CA GLU A 76 4.58 23.51 -26.67
C GLU A 76 4.36 23.60 -25.17
N PHE A 77 4.95 24.60 -24.50
CA PHE A 77 4.83 24.78 -23.06
C PHE A 77 3.91 25.93 -22.65
N ALA A 78 3.64 26.88 -23.53
CA ALA A 78 2.92 28.14 -23.23
C ALA A 78 1.54 27.92 -22.56
N TRP A 79 0.85 26.87 -22.92
CA TRP A 79 -0.47 26.55 -22.33
C TRP A 79 -0.36 26.16 -20.84
N MET A 80 0.66 25.41 -20.45
CA MET A 80 0.88 25.01 -19.05
C MET A 80 1.59 26.14 -18.28
N ASP A 81 2.44 26.95 -18.91
CA ASP A 81 3.04 28.15 -18.31
C ASP A 81 1.94 29.07 -17.77
N ARG A 82 0.92 29.32 -18.57
CA ARG A 82 -0.25 30.12 -18.17
C ARG A 82 -0.91 29.57 -16.89
N ILE A 83 -1.05 28.25 -16.79
CA ILE A 83 -1.68 27.57 -15.65
C ILE A 83 -0.78 27.69 -14.41
N ILE A 84 0.48 27.33 -14.53
CA ILE A 84 1.42 27.32 -13.40
C ILE A 84 1.70 28.74 -12.87
N ASP A 85 1.83 29.72 -13.77
CA ASP A 85 1.98 31.13 -13.41
C ASP A 85 0.77 31.69 -12.67
N ALA A 86 -0.43 31.34 -13.11
CA ALA A 86 -1.67 31.78 -12.45
C ALA A 86 -1.81 31.14 -11.06
N LEU A 87 -1.46 29.88 -10.91
CA LEU A 87 -1.40 29.17 -9.62
C LEU A 87 -0.35 29.79 -8.70
N HIS A 88 0.83 30.11 -9.22
CA HIS A 88 1.88 30.79 -8.46
C HIS A 88 1.42 32.15 -7.92
N LYS A 89 0.84 33.00 -8.76
CA LYS A 89 0.26 34.30 -8.36
C LYS A 89 -0.83 34.15 -7.30
N ALA A 90 -1.53 33.03 -7.31
CA ALA A 90 -2.55 32.71 -6.33
C ALA A 90 -1.99 32.17 -5.00
N GLY A 91 -0.70 31.82 -4.94
CA GLY A 91 -0.05 31.19 -3.79
C GLY A 91 -0.39 29.69 -3.64
N ILE A 92 -0.85 29.06 -4.73
CA ILE A 92 -1.17 27.61 -4.78
C ILE A 92 0.09 26.88 -5.26
N LYS A 93 0.50 25.84 -4.53
CA LYS A 93 1.65 24.99 -4.87
C LYS A 93 1.29 24.01 -5.97
N VAL A 94 2.30 23.59 -6.73
CA VAL A 94 2.12 22.68 -7.87
C VAL A 94 2.99 21.43 -7.69
N ILE A 95 2.41 20.27 -7.96
CA ILE A 95 3.11 19.02 -8.22
C ILE A 95 2.96 18.75 -9.72
N LEU A 96 4.09 18.64 -10.42
CA LEU A 96 4.10 18.43 -11.87
C LEU A 96 4.34 16.94 -12.18
N GLY A 97 3.45 16.33 -12.97
CA GLY A 97 3.57 14.94 -13.38
C GLY A 97 4.39 14.75 -14.64
N THR A 98 5.21 13.69 -14.73
CA THR A 98 5.78 13.24 -16.01
C THR A 98 4.69 12.54 -16.82
N PRO A 99 4.56 12.82 -18.15
CA PRO A 99 3.37 12.43 -18.89
C PRO A 99 3.47 11.05 -19.55
N THR A 100 4.31 10.18 -19.04
CA THR A 100 4.75 8.96 -19.72
C THR A 100 3.69 7.86 -19.80
N TYR A 101 2.68 7.88 -18.94
CA TYR A 101 1.64 6.85 -18.94
C TYR A 101 0.62 6.94 -20.09
N SER A 102 0.67 8.02 -20.88
CA SER A 102 -0.21 8.24 -22.02
C SER A 102 0.57 8.85 -23.19
N ILE A 103 0.89 8.04 -24.20
CA ILE A 103 1.70 8.46 -25.34
C ILE A 103 0.90 9.28 -26.37
N PRO A 104 1.56 10.18 -27.13
CA PRO A 104 0.91 10.90 -28.23
C PRO A 104 0.62 9.98 -29.42
N SER A 105 -0.35 10.37 -30.24
CA SER A 105 -0.80 9.59 -31.41
C SER A 105 0.29 9.38 -32.46
N TRP A 106 1.15 10.40 -32.69
CA TRP A 106 2.26 10.29 -33.62
C TRP A 106 3.24 9.20 -33.20
N LEU A 107 3.53 9.06 -31.89
CA LEU A 107 4.45 8.03 -31.39
C LEU A 107 3.90 6.62 -31.62
N ALA A 108 2.62 6.41 -31.37
CA ALA A 108 1.97 5.12 -31.63
C ALA A 108 1.88 4.81 -33.14
N ALA A 109 1.73 5.82 -34.00
CA ALA A 109 1.63 5.66 -35.44
C ALA A 109 3.00 5.40 -36.12
N GLU A 110 4.03 6.09 -35.69
CA GLU A 110 5.39 6.00 -36.26
C GLU A 110 6.16 4.81 -35.64
N HIS A 111 5.86 4.46 -34.39
CA HIS A 111 6.54 3.43 -33.62
C HIS A 111 5.54 2.48 -32.95
N PRO A 112 4.76 1.70 -33.69
CA PRO A 112 3.75 0.80 -33.12
C PRO A 112 4.35 -0.28 -32.21
N GLU A 113 5.65 -0.55 -32.30
CA GLU A 113 6.40 -1.46 -31.44
C GLU A 113 6.47 -1.01 -29.98
N VAL A 114 6.17 0.26 -29.67
CA VAL A 114 6.14 0.76 -28.29
C VAL A 114 4.93 0.23 -27.51
N LEU A 115 3.89 -0.20 -28.25
CA LEU A 115 2.66 -0.72 -27.65
C LEU A 115 2.85 -2.14 -27.13
N SER A 116 2.25 -2.42 -25.97
CA SER A 116 2.36 -3.73 -25.37
C SER A 116 1.57 -4.79 -26.14
N GLN A 117 2.13 -5.97 -26.24
CA GLN A 117 1.42 -7.18 -26.61
C GLN A 117 0.90 -7.86 -25.33
N THR A 118 -0.28 -8.44 -25.40
CA THR A 118 -0.87 -9.15 -24.27
C THR A 118 -0.64 -10.66 -24.40
N TRP A 119 -0.59 -11.35 -23.27
CA TRP A 119 -0.29 -12.77 -23.21
C TRP A 119 -1.26 -13.68 -24.01
N ASP A 120 -2.45 -13.20 -24.31
CA ASP A 120 -3.44 -13.88 -25.17
C ASP A 120 -3.24 -13.62 -26.66
N GLY A 121 -2.14 -12.93 -27.02
CA GLY A 121 -1.77 -12.57 -28.39
C GLY A 121 -2.45 -11.31 -28.91
N GLY A 122 -3.18 -10.58 -28.05
CA GLY A 122 -3.73 -9.27 -28.40
C GLY A 122 -2.63 -8.21 -28.51
N GLN A 123 -2.86 -7.21 -29.37
CA GLN A 123 -2.04 -6.02 -29.48
C GLN A 123 -2.77 -4.86 -28.81
N SER A 124 -2.09 -4.14 -27.94
CA SER A 124 -2.61 -2.88 -27.42
C SER A 124 -2.73 -1.84 -28.52
N HIS A 125 -3.67 -0.92 -28.35
CA HIS A 125 -3.96 0.11 -29.33
C HIS A 125 -3.83 1.50 -28.70
N TYR A 126 -3.57 2.50 -29.56
CA TYR A 126 -3.60 3.91 -29.15
C TYR A 126 -4.97 4.30 -28.55
N GLY A 127 -4.94 5.25 -27.61
CA GLY A 127 -6.13 5.79 -26.95
C GLY A 127 -6.46 5.15 -25.62
N ILE A 128 -5.66 4.18 -25.17
CA ILE A 128 -5.72 3.59 -23.83
C ILE A 128 -4.45 4.01 -23.08
N ARG A 129 -4.57 4.31 -21.80
CA ARG A 129 -3.40 4.61 -20.94
C ARG A 129 -2.68 3.32 -20.52
N GLN A 130 -1.39 3.41 -20.17
CA GLN A 130 -0.59 2.31 -19.60
C GLN A 130 -0.58 1.06 -20.50
N ASN A 131 -0.45 1.26 -21.79
CA ASN A 131 -0.47 0.22 -22.82
C ASN A 131 0.85 0.10 -23.57
N MET A 132 1.95 0.58 -22.98
CA MET A 132 3.29 0.50 -23.56
C MET A 132 4.10 -0.61 -22.93
N ASP A 133 5.08 -1.12 -23.68
CA ASP A 133 6.11 -1.99 -23.14
C ASP A 133 7.17 -1.16 -22.39
N LEU A 134 7.25 -1.33 -21.10
CA LEU A 134 8.15 -0.58 -20.21
C LEU A 134 9.65 -0.84 -20.49
N LEU A 135 9.98 -1.91 -21.22
CA LEU A 135 11.35 -2.24 -21.62
C LEU A 135 11.68 -1.77 -23.04
N ASN A 136 10.69 -1.38 -23.84
CA ASN A 136 10.92 -0.98 -25.22
C ASN A 136 11.87 0.23 -25.32
N ALA A 137 13.00 0.07 -26.01
CA ALA A 137 14.03 1.09 -26.09
C ALA A 137 13.56 2.39 -26.78
N THR A 138 12.68 2.29 -27.78
CA THR A 138 12.08 3.45 -28.45
C THR A 138 11.17 4.22 -27.49
N TYR A 139 10.28 3.53 -26.77
CA TYR A 139 9.44 4.16 -25.77
C TYR A 139 10.27 4.86 -24.68
N ARG A 140 11.30 4.19 -24.14
CA ARG A 140 12.19 4.79 -23.14
C ARG A 140 12.92 6.02 -23.68
N ARG A 141 13.44 5.96 -24.89
CA ARG A 141 14.11 7.12 -25.54
C ARG A 141 13.20 8.35 -25.63
N TYR A 142 11.96 8.17 -26.08
CA TYR A 142 11.01 9.26 -26.18
C TYR A 142 10.51 9.73 -24.82
N SER A 143 10.29 8.83 -23.87
CA SER A 143 9.96 9.16 -22.49
C SER A 143 11.05 10.00 -21.82
N GLU A 144 12.32 9.61 -21.97
CA GLU A 144 13.45 10.40 -21.48
C GLU A 144 13.48 11.79 -22.10
N ARG A 145 13.27 11.88 -23.40
CA ARG A 145 13.26 13.17 -24.10
C ARG A 145 12.19 14.12 -23.56
N ILE A 146 10.96 13.67 -23.41
CA ILE A 146 9.89 14.55 -22.89
C ILE A 146 10.13 14.92 -21.45
N ILE A 147 10.57 14.00 -20.60
CA ILE A 147 10.90 14.30 -19.19
C ILE A 147 12.00 15.38 -19.15
N ARG A 148 13.11 15.21 -19.89
CA ARG A 148 14.20 16.19 -19.91
C ARG A 148 13.73 17.56 -20.42
N LYS A 149 12.91 17.62 -21.46
CA LYS A 149 12.35 18.89 -21.98
C LYS A 149 11.46 19.58 -20.95
N MET A 150 10.61 18.85 -20.26
CA MET A 150 9.80 19.39 -19.17
C MET A 150 10.67 19.89 -18.02
N MET A 151 11.69 19.13 -17.63
CA MET A 151 12.57 19.51 -16.54
C MET A 151 13.46 20.71 -16.89
N GLU A 152 14.00 20.80 -18.12
CA GLU A 152 14.72 21.98 -18.63
C GLU A 152 13.87 23.24 -18.51
N HIS A 153 12.55 23.14 -18.75
CA HIS A 153 11.64 24.29 -18.74
C HIS A 153 11.14 24.62 -17.32
N TYR A 154 10.76 23.64 -16.52
CA TYR A 154 9.99 23.83 -15.29
C TYR A 154 10.79 23.69 -13.98
N ALA A 155 11.98 23.08 -13.98
CA ALA A 155 12.65 22.72 -12.72
C ALA A 155 12.89 23.91 -11.78
N GLN A 156 13.08 25.10 -12.33
CA GLN A 156 13.34 26.30 -11.55
C GLN A 156 12.09 27.13 -11.19
N HIS A 157 10.90 26.69 -11.63
CA HIS A 157 9.67 27.43 -11.39
C HIS A 157 9.28 27.39 -9.89
N PRO A 158 9.07 28.56 -9.24
CA PRO A 158 8.92 28.63 -7.77
C PRO A 158 7.63 28.00 -7.24
N ALA A 159 6.58 27.85 -8.06
CA ALA A 159 5.34 27.19 -7.65
C ALA A 159 5.50 25.67 -7.49
N ILE A 160 6.46 25.07 -8.20
CA ILE A 160 6.63 23.61 -8.24
C ILE A 160 7.41 23.17 -7.01
N ILE A 161 6.76 22.39 -6.16
CA ILE A 161 7.30 21.84 -4.92
C ILE A 161 7.72 20.38 -5.05
N GLY A 162 7.27 19.68 -6.07
CA GLY A 162 7.60 18.29 -6.30
C GLY A 162 7.15 17.77 -7.67
N TYR A 163 7.56 16.56 -7.96
CA TYR A 163 7.27 15.86 -9.20
C TYR A 163 6.64 14.50 -8.92
N GLN A 164 5.60 14.17 -9.69
CA GLN A 164 5.09 12.82 -9.76
C GLN A 164 5.69 12.14 -11.01
N VAL A 165 6.43 11.05 -10.84
CA VAL A 165 6.89 10.25 -11.97
C VAL A 165 5.82 9.25 -12.35
N ASP A 166 5.41 9.26 -13.63
CA ASP A 166 4.34 8.41 -14.18
C ASP A 166 3.02 8.46 -13.36
N ASN A 167 2.08 7.56 -13.65
CA ASN A 167 0.81 7.48 -12.91
C ASN A 167 0.39 6.02 -12.75
N GLU A 168 0.21 5.54 -11.50
CA GLU A 168 -0.31 4.20 -11.18
C GLU A 168 0.31 3.08 -12.01
N VAL A 169 1.63 3.14 -12.25
CA VAL A 169 2.31 2.25 -13.17
C VAL A 169 2.27 0.80 -12.65
N GLU A 170 2.04 -0.12 -13.58
CA GLU A 170 2.17 -1.56 -13.34
C GLU A 170 2.56 -2.28 -14.64
N ALA A 171 3.23 -3.42 -14.52
CA ALA A 171 3.60 -4.26 -15.66
C ALA A 171 2.44 -5.21 -16.02
N ARG A 172 1.33 -4.64 -16.45
CA ARG A 172 0.14 -5.42 -16.80
C ARG A 172 0.36 -6.24 -18.06
N LYS A 173 0.36 -7.56 -17.89
CA LYS A 173 0.18 -8.52 -19.00
C LYS A 173 1.04 -8.25 -20.24
N ILE A 174 2.22 -7.62 -20.06
CA ILE A 174 3.16 -7.38 -21.15
C ILE A 174 3.75 -8.70 -21.59
N ASP A 175 3.69 -8.98 -22.88
CA ASP A 175 4.16 -10.22 -23.50
C ASP A 175 5.00 -9.94 -24.76
N ASN A 176 5.60 -8.75 -24.83
CA ASN A 176 6.49 -8.39 -25.92
C ASN A 176 7.74 -9.28 -25.90
N PRO A 177 8.36 -9.56 -27.07
CA PRO A 177 9.58 -10.36 -27.13
C PRO A 177 10.69 -9.85 -26.22
N ASP A 178 10.93 -8.54 -26.18
CA ASP A 178 11.94 -7.92 -25.33
C ASP A 178 11.66 -8.10 -23.84
N TYR A 179 10.40 -8.14 -23.47
CA TYR A 179 9.98 -8.34 -22.09
C TYR A 179 10.29 -9.78 -21.61
N PHE A 180 10.02 -10.76 -22.47
CA PHE A 180 10.37 -12.15 -22.20
C PHE A 180 11.89 -12.38 -22.20
N GLU A 181 12.62 -11.80 -23.15
CA GLU A 181 14.08 -11.88 -23.17
C GLU A 181 14.69 -11.27 -21.90
N GLY A 182 14.15 -10.16 -21.43
CA GLY A 182 14.53 -9.58 -20.14
C GLY A 182 14.31 -10.52 -18.98
N PHE A 183 13.18 -11.24 -18.94
CA PHE A 183 12.93 -12.25 -17.93
C PHE A 183 13.93 -13.42 -17.99
N ARG A 184 14.21 -13.94 -19.19
CA ARG A 184 15.19 -15.01 -19.38
C ARG A 184 16.56 -14.60 -18.89
N GLU A 185 17.00 -13.38 -19.20
CA GLU A 185 18.30 -12.86 -18.75
C GLU A 185 18.30 -12.62 -17.23
N TYR A 186 17.20 -12.13 -16.66
CA TYR A 186 17.04 -12.00 -15.21
C TYR A 186 17.22 -13.34 -14.51
N ILE A 187 16.54 -14.39 -14.96
CA ILE A 187 16.70 -15.73 -14.42
C ILE A 187 18.12 -16.27 -14.61
N ARG A 188 18.74 -16.00 -15.76
CA ARG A 188 20.13 -16.40 -16.02
C ARG A 188 21.10 -15.75 -15.02
N GLN A 189 20.92 -14.50 -14.69
CA GLN A 189 21.73 -13.79 -13.70
C GLN A 189 21.51 -14.33 -12.29
N GLU A 190 20.26 -14.53 -11.87
CA GLU A 190 19.90 -15.04 -10.54
C GLU A 190 20.43 -16.46 -10.28
N PHE A 191 20.50 -17.27 -11.32
CA PHE A 191 21.06 -18.62 -11.26
C PHE A 191 22.53 -18.70 -11.74
N HIS A 192 23.20 -17.57 -11.94
CA HIS A 192 24.60 -17.50 -12.38
C HIS A 192 24.90 -18.33 -13.65
N GLY A 193 23.92 -18.45 -14.54
CA GLY A 193 23.99 -19.26 -15.75
C GLY A 193 23.87 -20.77 -15.54
N ASP A 194 23.68 -21.25 -14.31
CA ASP A 194 23.61 -22.68 -13.99
C ASP A 194 22.21 -23.27 -14.21
N LEU A 195 22.00 -23.83 -15.39
CA LEU A 195 20.75 -24.52 -15.74
C LEU A 195 20.50 -25.80 -14.91
N LYS A 196 21.53 -26.45 -14.39
CA LYS A 196 21.34 -27.66 -13.55
C LYS A 196 20.74 -27.24 -12.22
N GLU A 197 21.23 -26.15 -11.64
CA GLU A 197 20.69 -25.60 -10.40
C GLU A 197 19.27 -25.08 -10.61
N LEU A 198 18.99 -24.37 -11.72
CA LEU A 198 17.64 -23.93 -12.09
C LEU A 198 16.67 -25.12 -12.18
N ASN A 199 17.01 -26.14 -12.98
CA ASN A 199 16.19 -27.34 -13.15
C ASN A 199 15.91 -28.04 -11.81
N ARG A 200 16.95 -28.13 -10.95
CA ARG A 200 16.84 -28.74 -9.62
C ARG A 200 15.92 -27.93 -8.70
N ARG A 201 16.15 -26.63 -8.57
CA ARG A 201 15.40 -25.76 -7.66
C ARG A 201 13.94 -25.62 -8.07
N TRP A 202 13.67 -25.51 -9.36
CA TRP A 202 12.28 -25.40 -9.85
C TRP A 202 11.59 -26.75 -10.07
N GLY A 203 12.30 -27.86 -9.85
CA GLY A 203 11.74 -29.21 -10.01
C GLY A 203 11.31 -29.53 -11.43
N LEU A 204 12.05 -29.04 -12.44
CA LEU A 204 11.66 -29.15 -13.86
C LEU A 204 11.73 -30.57 -14.43
N ASN A 205 12.22 -31.55 -13.66
CA ASN A 205 12.07 -32.98 -13.99
C ASN A 205 10.61 -33.42 -14.05
N TYR A 206 9.72 -32.72 -13.32
CA TYR A 206 8.29 -32.99 -13.35
C TYR A 206 7.74 -32.74 -14.75
N TRP A 207 7.06 -33.74 -15.32
CA TRP A 207 6.56 -33.75 -16.70
C TRP A 207 7.62 -33.48 -17.78
N GLY A 208 8.90 -33.63 -17.47
CA GLY A 208 9.99 -33.48 -18.45
C GLY A 208 10.19 -32.03 -18.93
N MET A 209 9.93 -31.04 -18.06
CA MET A 209 10.05 -29.60 -18.37
C MET A 209 11.50 -29.09 -18.31
N ASN A 210 12.50 -29.98 -18.24
CA ASN A 210 13.90 -29.57 -18.12
C ASN A 210 14.35 -28.63 -19.25
N ILE A 211 15.12 -27.62 -18.87
CA ILE A 211 15.73 -26.67 -19.78
C ILE A 211 17.22 -27.07 -19.89
N ASN A 212 17.68 -27.42 -21.09
CA ASN A 212 19.03 -27.90 -21.34
C ASN A 212 19.95 -26.82 -21.95
N ARG A 213 19.39 -25.80 -22.56
CA ARG A 213 20.09 -24.62 -23.09
C ARG A 213 19.27 -23.39 -22.81
N TRP A 214 19.91 -22.25 -22.61
CA TRP A 214 19.21 -20.97 -22.36
C TRP A 214 18.34 -20.54 -23.54
N GLU A 215 18.67 -20.90 -24.75
CA GLU A 215 17.90 -20.67 -25.98
C GLU A 215 16.57 -21.42 -26.00
N ASP A 216 16.47 -22.53 -25.23
CA ASP A 216 15.27 -23.34 -25.10
C ASP A 216 14.37 -22.91 -23.93
N PHE A 217 14.72 -21.81 -23.23
CA PHE A 217 13.90 -21.29 -22.14
C PHE A 217 12.54 -20.86 -22.68
N TYR A 218 11.49 -21.52 -22.22
CA TYR A 218 10.14 -21.36 -22.75
C TYR A 218 9.42 -20.13 -22.18
N ASP A 219 8.47 -19.57 -22.96
CA ASP A 219 7.66 -18.46 -22.53
C ASP A 219 6.63 -18.88 -21.46
N ARG A 220 5.96 -17.92 -20.85
CA ARG A 220 5.00 -18.17 -19.77
C ARG A 220 3.68 -18.77 -20.20
N LYS A 221 3.40 -18.86 -21.50
CA LYS A 221 2.13 -19.36 -22.01
C LYS A 221 1.97 -20.85 -21.67
N GLY A 222 0.91 -21.17 -20.96
CA GLY A 222 0.66 -22.53 -20.50
C GLY A 222 1.56 -23.02 -19.36
N VAL A 223 2.33 -22.16 -18.72
CA VAL A 223 3.15 -22.53 -17.57
C VAL A 223 2.32 -23.06 -16.41
N THR A 224 2.69 -24.24 -15.94
CA THR A 224 2.08 -24.93 -14.80
C THR A 224 3.03 -25.01 -13.59
N ASN A 225 4.30 -24.64 -13.77
CA ASN A 225 5.31 -24.68 -12.70
C ASN A 225 5.16 -23.50 -11.72
N PRO A 226 4.93 -23.77 -10.42
CA PRO A 226 4.74 -22.71 -9.42
C PRO A 226 5.97 -21.80 -9.21
N SER A 227 7.18 -22.38 -9.33
CA SER A 227 8.43 -21.61 -9.20
C SER A 227 8.58 -20.60 -10.34
N TYR A 228 8.36 -21.03 -11.58
CA TYR A 228 8.35 -20.13 -12.74
C TYR A 228 7.41 -18.95 -12.50
N LYS A 229 6.19 -19.23 -11.99
CA LYS A 229 5.16 -18.20 -11.78
C LYS A 229 5.59 -17.16 -10.75
N VAL A 230 6.13 -17.56 -9.62
CA VAL A 230 6.62 -16.63 -8.59
C VAL A 230 7.78 -15.77 -9.13
N TRP A 231 8.72 -16.38 -9.86
CA TRP A 231 9.83 -15.65 -10.46
C TRP A 231 9.39 -14.68 -11.57
N TRP A 232 8.34 -15.02 -12.32
CA TRP A 232 7.71 -14.10 -13.27
C TRP A 232 7.10 -12.88 -12.57
N GLU A 233 6.42 -13.06 -11.45
CA GLU A 233 5.85 -11.94 -10.68
C GLU A 233 6.94 -11.07 -10.03
N ARG A 234 8.04 -11.66 -9.60
CA ARG A 234 9.24 -10.92 -9.16
C ARG A 234 9.82 -10.07 -10.29
N TRP A 235 9.87 -10.62 -11.50
CA TRP A 235 10.29 -9.88 -12.70
C TRP A 235 9.36 -8.71 -12.99
N ASN A 236 8.06 -8.91 -12.98
CA ASN A 236 7.08 -7.85 -13.17
C ASN A 236 7.30 -6.68 -12.17
N ARG A 237 7.43 -7.00 -10.88
CA ARG A 237 7.70 -6.01 -9.84
C ARG A 237 9.03 -5.28 -10.06
N LYS A 238 10.07 -6.00 -10.47
CA LYS A 238 11.37 -5.42 -10.78
C LYS A 238 11.30 -4.45 -11.95
N VAL A 239 10.68 -4.84 -13.07
CA VAL A 239 10.55 -3.98 -14.26
C VAL A 239 9.81 -2.68 -13.92
N THR A 240 8.73 -2.79 -13.16
CA THR A 240 7.94 -1.62 -12.73
C THR A 240 8.76 -0.70 -11.83
N ALA A 241 9.46 -1.26 -10.84
CA ALA A 241 10.31 -0.48 -9.93
C ALA A 241 11.49 0.18 -10.67
N ASP A 242 12.16 -0.55 -11.56
CA ASP A 242 13.26 -0.02 -12.35
C ASP A 242 12.81 1.11 -13.28
N PHE A 243 11.63 1.00 -13.86
CA PHE A 243 11.06 2.04 -14.73
C PHE A 243 10.75 3.33 -13.96
N LEU A 244 10.22 3.22 -12.76
CA LEU A 244 9.95 4.37 -11.89
C LEU A 244 11.23 5.02 -11.38
N ASN A 245 12.17 4.23 -10.88
CA ASN A 245 13.45 4.73 -10.40
C ASN A 245 14.25 5.41 -11.53
N TRP A 246 14.22 4.86 -12.74
CA TRP A 246 14.85 5.48 -13.92
C TRP A 246 14.24 6.86 -14.26
N GLN A 247 12.93 7.04 -14.19
CA GLN A 247 12.31 8.35 -14.37
C GLN A 247 12.71 9.31 -13.22
N ALA A 248 12.72 8.81 -11.99
CA ALA A 248 13.12 9.60 -10.84
C ALA A 248 14.59 10.05 -10.91
N ASP A 249 15.49 9.21 -11.44
CA ASP A 249 16.89 9.57 -11.68
C ASP A 249 17.00 10.73 -12.67
N ILE A 250 16.25 10.70 -13.78
CA ILE A 250 16.24 11.80 -14.78
C ILE A 250 15.74 13.10 -14.14
N VAL A 251 14.63 13.04 -13.38
CA VAL A 251 14.09 14.21 -12.67
C VAL A 251 15.10 14.76 -11.67
N SER A 252 15.82 13.89 -10.97
CA SER A 252 16.84 14.26 -9.97
C SER A 252 18.01 15.05 -10.54
N GLU A 253 18.33 14.90 -11.84
CA GLU A 253 19.37 15.69 -12.49
C GLU A 253 19.04 17.19 -12.56
N TYR A 254 17.76 17.56 -12.50
CA TYR A 254 17.27 18.92 -12.75
C TYR A 254 16.62 19.58 -11.55
N LYS A 255 15.93 18.78 -10.69
CA LYS A 255 15.13 19.32 -9.59
C LYS A 255 15.98 20.13 -8.60
N ARG A 256 15.38 21.14 -7.97
CA ARG A 256 15.99 21.86 -6.86
C ARG A 256 16.06 20.96 -5.63
N PRO A 257 17.00 21.24 -4.70
CA PRO A 257 17.12 20.48 -3.45
C PRO A 257 15.87 20.52 -2.54
N ASP A 258 15.07 21.58 -2.67
CA ASP A 258 13.83 21.80 -1.92
C ASP A 258 12.58 21.18 -2.57
N GLN A 259 12.73 20.46 -3.66
CA GLN A 259 11.67 19.73 -4.34
C GLN A 259 11.76 18.23 -4.04
N PHE A 260 10.63 17.54 -4.07
CA PHE A 260 10.55 16.08 -3.87
C PHE A 260 10.13 15.35 -5.15
N ILE A 261 10.39 14.06 -5.18
CA ILE A 261 9.86 13.12 -6.17
C ILE A 261 8.95 12.13 -5.46
N MET A 262 7.85 11.79 -6.08
CA MET A 262 6.90 10.78 -5.64
C MET A 262 6.32 10.00 -6.82
N HIS A 263 5.64 8.89 -6.51
CA HIS A 263 4.74 8.18 -7.42
C HIS A 263 3.44 7.86 -6.69
N CYS A 264 2.32 7.91 -7.40
CA CYS A 264 0.99 7.59 -6.88
C CYS A 264 0.73 6.08 -6.94
N PHE A 265 1.14 5.34 -5.92
CA PHE A 265 0.89 3.90 -5.84
C PHE A 265 -0.60 3.58 -5.63
N MET A 266 -1.03 2.41 -6.08
CA MET A 266 -2.35 1.85 -5.74
C MET A 266 -2.19 0.77 -4.66
N PRO A 267 -2.98 0.81 -3.59
CA PRO A 267 -2.84 -0.15 -2.49
C PRO A 267 -3.26 -1.57 -2.86
N SER A 268 -4.03 -1.72 -3.94
CA SER A 268 -4.49 -3.01 -4.45
C SER A 268 -3.58 -3.63 -5.52
N PHE A 269 -2.55 -2.91 -5.96
CA PHE A 269 -1.65 -3.39 -7.01
C PHE A 269 -0.49 -4.17 -6.37
N TYR A 270 -0.63 -5.48 -6.36
CA TYR A 270 0.40 -6.37 -5.85
C TYR A 270 1.54 -6.64 -6.86
N ASP A 271 1.41 -6.12 -8.09
CA ASP A 271 2.40 -6.22 -9.17
C ASP A 271 3.52 -5.18 -9.04
N ILE A 272 3.50 -4.39 -7.97
CA ILE A 272 4.52 -3.40 -7.63
C ILE A 272 5.10 -3.75 -6.26
N ASP A 273 6.42 -3.68 -6.17
CA ASP A 273 7.12 -3.64 -4.91
C ASP A 273 7.36 -2.16 -4.54
N GLN A 274 6.55 -1.64 -3.65
CA GLN A 274 6.58 -0.22 -3.28
C GLN A 274 7.89 0.16 -2.59
N VAL A 275 8.50 -0.74 -1.83
CA VAL A 275 9.79 -0.50 -1.17
C VAL A 275 10.90 -0.33 -2.20
N GLU A 276 10.93 -1.22 -3.21
CA GLU A 276 11.91 -1.15 -4.31
C GLU A 276 11.67 0.06 -5.20
N ALA A 277 10.42 0.34 -5.56
CA ALA A 277 10.06 1.43 -6.45
C ALA A 277 10.29 2.81 -5.82
N PHE A 278 10.32 2.89 -4.49
CA PHE A 278 10.52 4.14 -3.75
C PHE A 278 12.00 4.57 -3.64
N ARG A 279 12.96 3.76 -4.02
CA ARG A 279 14.40 3.99 -3.74
C ARG A 279 14.95 5.35 -4.17
N GLN A 280 14.44 5.92 -5.25
CA GLN A 280 14.89 7.20 -5.81
C GLN A 280 13.90 8.34 -5.53
N MET A 281 12.98 8.16 -4.59
CA MET A 281 11.95 9.14 -4.23
C MET A 281 12.13 9.64 -2.81
N GLU A 282 11.55 10.78 -2.48
CA GLU A 282 11.63 11.37 -1.15
C GLU A 282 10.36 11.16 -0.32
N TYR A 283 9.18 11.15 -0.93
CA TYR A 283 7.92 10.88 -0.25
C TYR A 283 7.14 9.76 -0.93
N PRO A 284 6.80 8.69 -0.23
CA PRO A 284 5.88 7.69 -0.76
C PRO A 284 4.48 8.31 -0.84
N ALA A 285 3.76 7.97 -1.90
CA ALA A 285 2.42 8.51 -2.13
C ALA A 285 1.48 7.42 -2.66
N ILE A 286 0.20 7.57 -2.39
CA ILE A 286 -0.78 6.53 -2.67
C ILE A 286 -2.14 7.11 -3.06
N ASN A 287 -2.80 6.46 -4.02
CA ASN A 287 -4.18 6.72 -4.40
C ASN A 287 -5.09 5.78 -3.62
N VAL A 288 -6.07 6.34 -2.91
CA VAL A 288 -6.96 5.53 -2.04
C VAL A 288 -8.41 5.84 -2.34
N TYR A 289 -9.10 4.87 -2.95
CA TYR A 289 -10.53 4.94 -3.21
C TYR A 289 -11.29 3.94 -2.35
N TYR A 290 -12.41 4.34 -1.79
CA TYR A 290 -13.19 3.55 -0.82
C TYR A 290 -14.68 3.76 -1.00
N THR A 291 -15.48 2.85 -0.44
CA THR A 291 -16.93 2.98 -0.41
C THR A 291 -17.35 4.04 0.59
N MET A 292 -18.29 4.90 0.19
CA MET A 292 -18.89 5.93 1.03
C MET A 292 -20.29 5.52 1.52
N GLN A 293 -21.00 6.43 2.14
CA GLN A 293 -22.33 6.22 2.75
C GLN A 293 -22.27 5.15 3.84
N ASN A 294 -23.23 4.24 3.89
CA ASN A 294 -23.29 3.20 4.90
C ASN A 294 -22.17 2.15 4.78
N GLY A 295 -21.48 2.11 3.66
CA GLY A 295 -20.33 1.23 3.45
C GLY A 295 -19.00 1.82 3.95
N GLN A 296 -18.98 3.06 4.41
CA GLN A 296 -17.78 3.68 4.94
C GLN A 296 -17.51 3.21 6.37
N ASP A 297 -16.42 2.48 6.56
CA ASP A 297 -16.00 2.00 7.89
C ASP A 297 -14.57 2.43 8.26
N GLY A 298 -13.86 3.11 7.36
CA GLY A 298 -12.49 3.58 7.56
C GLY A 298 -11.40 2.51 7.51
N GLN A 299 -11.74 1.24 7.41
CA GLN A 299 -10.78 0.12 7.44
C GLN A 299 -9.79 0.18 6.28
N TRP A 300 -10.29 0.39 5.05
CA TRP A 300 -9.43 0.48 3.86
C TRP A 300 -8.52 1.71 3.86
N ILE A 301 -9.01 2.84 4.38
CA ILE A 301 -8.19 4.06 4.60
C ILE A 301 -7.04 3.73 5.56
N SER A 302 -7.35 3.14 6.71
CA SER A 302 -6.34 2.76 7.70
C SER A 302 -5.32 1.76 7.15
N TYR A 303 -5.77 0.71 6.44
CA TYR A 303 -4.89 -0.28 5.81
C TYR A 303 -3.89 0.40 4.85
N SER A 304 -4.40 1.27 3.98
CA SER A 304 -3.57 1.98 3.01
C SER A 304 -2.54 2.89 3.67
N CYS A 305 -2.93 3.57 4.76
CA CYS A 305 -2.02 4.39 5.55
C CYS A 305 -0.94 3.55 6.25
N ASP A 306 -1.34 2.46 6.89
CA ASP A 306 -0.43 1.58 7.63
C ASP A 306 0.56 0.88 6.71
N PHE A 307 0.13 0.55 5.48
CA PHE A 307 1.00 0.00 4.44
C PHE A 307 2.00 1.03 3.93
N MET A 308 1.51 2.24 3.54
CA MET A 308 2.37 3.25 2.92
C MET A 308 3.35 3.88 3.91
N ARG A 309 2.97 3.99 5.19
CA ARG A 309 3.83 4.55 6.23
C ARG A 309 5.16 3.83 6.38
N THR A 310 5.19 2.52 6.17
CA THR A 310 6.40 1.69 6.35
C THR A 310 7.33 1.68 5.13
N VAL A 311 6.87 2.14 3.96
CA VAL A 311 7.70 2.21 2.75
C VAL A 311 8.88 3.16 2.92
N SER A 312 8.71 4.25 3.68
CA SER A 312 9.78 5.22 3.92
C SER A 312 10.22 5.27 5.39
N ARG A 313 11.49 5.66 5.59
CA ARG A 313 12.05 5.87 6.93
C ARG A 313 11.44 7.07 7.67
N SER A 314 10.84 8.01 6.96
CA SER A 314 10.19 9.18 7.56
C SER A 314 8.87 8.83 8.26
N HIS A 315 8.29 7.70 7.95
CA HIS A 315 6.98 7.26 8.44
C HIS A 315 5.83 8.23 8.10
N ASN A 316 6.04 9.12 7.10
CA ASN A 316 5.00 10.00 6.56
C ASN A 316 4.88 9.78 5.05
N PHE A 317 3.71 10.05 4.51
CA PHE A 317 3.37 9.79 3.12
C PHE A 317 2.36 10.82 2.62
N LEU A 318 2.02 10.74 1.33
CA LEU A 318 1.09 11.64 0.68
C LEU A 318 -0.11 10.85 0.13
N ILE A 319 -1.30 11.43 0.22
CA ILE A 319 -2.48 10.95 -0.51
C ILE A 319 -2.59 11.79 -1.76
N THR A 320 -2.36 11.18 -2.91
CA THR A 320 -2.33 11.84 -4.22
C THR A 320 -3.66 11.79 -4.95
N GLU A 321 -4.51 10.83 -4.59
CA GLU A 321 -5.89 10.76 -5.05
C GLU A 321 -6.78 10.11 -4.00
N THR A 322 -7.96 10.70 -3.83
CA THR A 322 -9.06 10.08 -3.11
C THR A 322 -10.39 10.61 -3.64
N ASN A 323 -11.47 9.91 -3.39
CA ASN A 323 -12.75 10.28 -3.94
C ASN A 323 -13.35 11.55 -3.30
N ALA A 324 -13.66 12.56 -4.12
CA ALA A 324 -14.41 13.74 -3.70
C ALA A 324 -15.91 13.43 -3.58
N GLN A 325 -16.44 12.67 -4.53
CA GLN A 325 -17.84 12.26 -4.59
C GLN A 325 -17.95 10.79 -5.03
N GLY A 326 -18.91 10.47 -5.87
CA GLY A 326 -19.02 9.15 -6.47
C GLY A 326 -17.78 8.81 -7.29
N THR A 327 -17.38 7.57 -7.20
CA THR A 327 -16.26 7.00 -7.95
C THR A 327 -16.81 6.08 -9.01
N GLY A 328 -16.09 5.94 -10.08
CA GLY A 328 -16.34 4.81 -10.95
C GLY A 328 -16.41 5.11 -12.43
N TRP A 329 -16.12 4.09 -13.15
CA TRP A 329 -16.12 4.00 -14.59
C TRP A 329 -17.49 3.53 -15.14
N SER A 330 -18.47 3.45 -14.26
CA SER A 330 -19.83 3.05 -14.63
C SER A 330 -20.87 3.82 -13.83
N SER A 331 -22.12 3.80 -14.31
CA SER A 331 -23.26 4.37 -13.57
C SER A 331 -23.69 3.52 -12.35
N ARG A 332 -23.07 2.37 -12.15
CA ARG A 332 -23.30 1.53 -10.97
C ARG A 332 -22.42 2.01 -9.82
N ASN A 333 -22.83 1.74 -8.59
CA ASN A 333 -22.06 2.03 -7.39
C ASN A 333 -21.69 3.53 -7.22
N GLN A 334 -22.58 4.42 -7.61
CA GLN A 334 -22.44 5.86 -7.40
C GLN A 334 -22.87 6.22 -5.98
N TRP A 335 -21.92 6.23 -5.05
CA TRP A 335 -22.14 6.46 -3.62
C TRP A 335 -21.47 7.79 -3.19
N PRO A 336 -22.04 8.98 -3.49
CA PRO A 336 -21.48 10.24 -3.02
C PRO A 336 -21.52 10.30 -1.48
N PRO A 337 -20.60 11.03 -0.83
CA PRO A 337 -20.51 11.07 0.62
C PRO A 337 -21.78 11.64 1.25
N TYR A 338 -22.14 11.15 2.43
CA TYR A 338 -23.02 11.87 3.36
C TYR A 338 -22.29 13.09 3.92
N ASP A 339 -23.02 14.05 4.45
CA ASP A 339 -22.43 15.21 5.11
C ASP A 339 -21.58 14.78 6.30
N GLY A 340 -20.35 15.28 6.35
CA GLY A 340 -19.35 14.90 7.35
C GLY A 340 -18.35 13.84 6.90
N GLN A 341 -18.70 12.98 5.95
CA GLN A 341 -17.82 11.87 5.53
C GLN A 341 -16.54 12.34 4.84
N LEU A 342 -16.59 13.33 3.97
CA LEU A 342 -15.39 13.87 3.31
C LEU A 342 -14.40 14.43 4.35
N ARG A 343 -14.92 15.19 5.31
CA ARG A 343 -14.13 15.74 6.40
C ARG A 343 -13.59 14.66 7.33
N GLN A 344 -14.39 13.65 7.68
CA GLN A 344 -13.96 12.52 8.50
C GLN A 344 -12.79 11.77 7.84
N ASN A 345 -12.89 11.48 6.52
CA ASN A 345 -11.88 10.77 5.78
C ASN A 345 -10.56 11.56 5.67
N MET A 346 -10.64 12.88 5.49
CA MET A 346 -9.44 13.74 5.56
C MET A 346 -8.70 13.52 6.89
N TYR A 347 -9.41 13.55 8.02
CA TYR A 347 -8.78 13.31 9.32
C TYR A 347 -8.33 11.87 9.51
N ALA A 348 -9.01 10.89 8.91
CA ALA A 348 -8.58 9.49 8.93
C ALA A 348 -7.21 9.32 8.25
N PHE A 349 -6.99 9.95 7.09
CA PHE A 349 -5.67 9.98 6.43
C PHE A 349 -4.60 10.65 7.29
N LEU A 350 -4.92 11.83 7.87
CA LEU A 350 -3.97 12.55 8.72
C LEU A 350 -3.63 11.77 9.99
N SER A 351 -4.59 11.06 10.58
CA SER A 351 -4.36 10.20 11.74
C SER A 351 -3.44 9.01 11.44
N GLY A 352 -3.35 8.59 10.16
CA GLY A 352 -2.43 7.59 9.65
C GLY A 352 -1.01 8.12 9.40
N GLY A 353 -0.81 9.44 9.38
CA GLY A 353 0.49 10.09 9.14
C GLY A 353 0.63 10.75 7.75
N ALA A 354 -0.47 10.95 7.02
CA ALA A 354 -0.42 11.66 5.75
C ALA A 354 -0.08 13.14 5.95
N ASN A 355 0.81 13.68 5.11
CA ASN A 355 1.16 15.11 5.05
C ASN A 355 0.45 15.87 3.93
N MET A 356 -0.29 15.17 3.10
CA MET A 356 -1.07 15.74 1.99
C MET A 356 -2.31 14.89 1.75
N VAL A 357 -3.43 15.55 1.37
CA VAL A 357 -4.63 14.89 0.87
C VAL A 357 -5.08 15.61 -0.39
N GLU A 358 -5.00 14.96 -1.52
CA GLU A 358 -5.51 15.42 -2.81
C GLU A 358 -6.69 14.59 -3.27
N TYR A 359 -7.70 15.27 -3.82
CA TYR A 359 -8.90 14.63 -4.34
C TYR A 359 -8.83 14.45 -5.85
N TRP A 360 -9.30 13.34 -6.35
CA TRP A 360 -9.68 13.12 -7.73
C TRP A 360 -11.13 13.55 -7.92
N HIS A 361 -11.44 14.70 -8.59
CA HIS A 361 -10.49 15.78 -8.83
C HIS A 361 -11.21 17.13 -8.66
N TRP A 362 -10.65 18.25 -9.12
CA TRP A 362 -11.22 19.57 -8.91
C TRP A 362 -12.62 19.71 -9.52
N SER A 363 -12.79 19.37 -10.81
CA SER A 363 -14.06 19.48 -11.53
C SER A 363 -14.63 18.11 -11.90
N THR A 364 -15.94 17.97 -11.94
CA THR A 364 -16.56 16.76 -12.50
C THR A 364 -16.17 16.60 -13.98
N LEU A 365 -15.79 15.38 -14.38
CA LEU A 365 -15.32 15.09 -15.72
C LEU A 365 -16.42 15.23 -16.78
N HIS A 366 -16.03 15.70 -17.98
CA HIS A 366 -16.94 15.92 -19.10
C HIS A 366 -16.73 14.89 -20.23
N TYR A 367 -15.56 14.25 -20.29
CA TYR A 367 -15.13 13.42 -21.40
C TYR A 367 -14.59 12.06 -20.94
N GLY A 368 -14.54 11.13 -21.89
CA GLY A 368 -13.94 9.83 -21.68
C GLY A 368 -14.81 8.85 -20.88
N GLN A 369 -14.23 7.69 -20.58
CA GLN A 369 -14.95 6.64 -19.86
C GLN A 369 -15.13 6.94 -18.36
N GLU A 370 -14.44 7.93 -17.83
CA GLU A 370 -14.54 8.37 -16.43
C GLU A 370 -15.64 9.45 -16.21
N THR A 371 -16.61 9.54 -17.09
CA THR A 371 -17.72 10.51 -17.02
C THR A 371 -18.48 10.48 -15.70
N TYR A 372 -18.49 9.37 -15.01
CA TYR A 372 -19.15 9.23 -13.70
C TYR A 372 -18.28 9.61 -12.50
N TRP A 373 -17.02 9.93 -12.71
CA TRP A 373 -16.16 10.51 -11.67
C TRP A 373 -16.59 11.95 -11.39
N ARG A 374 -16.97 12.23 -10.15
CA ARG A 374 -17.45 13.53 -9.73
C ARG A 374 -16.42 14.23 -8.85
N GLY A 375 -16.04 15.42 -9.26
CA GLY A 375 -15.06 16.25 -8.56
C GLY A 375 -15.61 17.06 -7.41
N ILE A 376 -14.80 17.96 -6.88
CA ILE A 376 -15.18 18.93 -5.84
C ILE A 376 -16.24 19.91 -6.37
N LEU A 377 -16.11 20.34 -7.63
CA LEU A 377 -17.14 21.12 -8.32
C LEU A 377 -18.09 20.21 -9.12
N GLY A 378 -19.30 20.68 -9.35
CA GLY A 378 -20.25 20.05 -10.26
C GLY A 378 -19.79 20.12 -11.72
N HIS A 379 -20.48 19.41 -12.62
CA HIS A 379 -20.22 19.47 -14.07
C HIS A 379 -20.49 20.87 -14.68
N ASP A 380 -21.24 21.71 -14.00
CA ASP A 380 -21.43 23.12 -14.34
C ASP A 380 -20.32 24.05 -13.81
N GLY A 381 -19.28 23.48 -13.20
CA GLY A 381 -18.15 24.19 -12.63
C GLY A 381 -18.50 25.07 -11.44
N LYS A 382 -19.63 24.82 -10.76
CA LYS A 382 -20.08 25.64 -9.63
C LYS A 382 -19.92 24.92 -8.29
N PRO A 383 -19.75 25.69 -7.20
CA PRO A 383 -19.76 25.18 -5.84
C PRO A 383 -21.03 24.41 -5.49
N ASN A 384 -20.86 23.24 -4.95
CA ASN A 384 -21.93 22.35 -4.50
C ASN A 384 -21.77 22.00 -2.99
N ARG A 385 -22.45 20.97 -2.50
CA ARG A 385 -22.37 20.49 -1.13
C ARG A 385 -20.95 20.04 -0.76
N VAL A 386 -20.30 19.28 -1.65
CA VAL A 386 -18.94 18.76 -1.45
C VAL A 386 -17.89 19.87 -1.43
N TYR A 387 -18.02 20.88 -2.29
CA TYR A 387 -17.17 22.07 -2.26
C TYR A 387 -17.24 22.78 -0.89
N ARG A 388 -18.42 22.90 -0.30
CA ARG A 388 -18.57 23.53 1.03
C ARG A 388 -17.93 22.70 2.13
N GLU A 389 -18.03 21.39 2.04
CA GLU A 389 -17.40 20.49 3.00
C GLU A 389 -15.86 20.50 2.87
N PHE A 390 -15.34 20.48 1.63
CA PHE A 390 -13.92 20.69 1.35
C PHE A 390 -13.42 22.01 1.97
N GLN A 391 -14.14 23.11 1.72
CA GLN A 391 -13.82 24.42 2.28
C GLN A 391 -13.80 24.41 3.83
N ARG A 392 -14.70 23.67 4.46
CA ARG A 392 -14.70 23.51 5.92
C ARG A 392 -13.43 22.81 6.39
N GLY A 393 -13.05 21.69 5.77
CA GLY A 393 -11.82 20.97 6.08
C GLY A 393 -10.58 21.84 5.90
N ALA A 394 -10.48 22.57 4.79
CA ALA A 394 -9.38 23.50 4.53
C ALA A 394 -9.23 24.58 5.61
N LYS A 395 -10.35 25.19 6.05
CA LYS A 395 -10.34 26.19 7.13
C LYS A 395 -9.94 25.62 8.50
N GLU A 396 -10.28 24.36 8.76
CA GLU A 396 -9.85 23.67 9.96
C GLU A 396 -8.34 23.41 9.91
N LEU A 397 -7.82 22.90 8.78
CA LEU A 397 -6.37 22.69 8.58
C LEU A 397 -5.57 24.00 8.62
N GLU A 398 -6.11 25.10 8.15
CA GLU A 398 -5.46 26.40 8.31
C GLU A 398 -5.19 26.74 9.79
N LYS A 399 -6.12 26.38 10.69
CA LYS A 399 -6.06 26.70 12.12
C LYS A 399 -5.23 25.72 12.93
N ILE A 400 -5.32 24.42 12.63
CA ILE A 400 -4.75 23.36 13.48
C ILE A 400 -3.76 22.46 12.76
N GLY A 401 -3.52 22.67 11.46
CA GLY A 401 -2.68 21.78 10.65
C GLY A 401 -1.25 21.64 11.15
N ASP A 402 -0.68 22.69 11.76
CA ASP A 402 0.64 22.64 12.40
C ASP A 402 0.75 21.67 13.61
N ARG A 403 -0.40 21.20 14.10
CA ARG A 403 -0.47 20.19 15.16
C ARG A 403 -0.65 18.77 14.60
N LEU A 404 -1.04 18.63 13.35
CA LEU A 404 -1.43 17.35 12.72
C LEU A 404 -0.39 16.85 11.71
N VAL A 405 0.45 17.74 11.18
CA VAL A 405 1.48 17.40 10.19
C VAL A 405 2.65 16.65 10.83
N ASN A 406 3.33 15.81 10.03
CA ASN A 406 4.50 15.03 10.46
C ASN A 406 4.18 14.14 11.69
N LEU A 407 2.95 13.63 11.75
CA LEU A 407 2.52 12.76 12.83
C LEU A 407 3.34 11.46 12.80
N LYS A 408 3.98 11.13 13.91
CA LYS A 408 4.75 9.89 14.07
C LYS A 408 3.95 8.87 14.85
N LYS A 409 3.93 7.65 14.35
CA LYS A 409 3.31 6.52 15.01
C LYS A 409 4.39 5.61 15.59
N ARG A 410 4.08 4.98 16.72
CA ARG A 410 4.95 4.00 17.35
C ARG A 410 4.12 2.77 17.70
N ASN A 411 3.94 1.93 16.72
CA ASN A 411 3.14 0.73 16.84
C ASN A 411 3.95 -0.41 17.47
N ARG A 412 3.28 -1.21 18.29
CA ARG A 412 3.84 -2.40 18.95
C ARG A 412 3.45 -3.70 18.24
N VAL A 413 2.67 -3.60 17.17
CA VAL A 413 2.17 -4.71 16.35
C VAL A 413 2.65 -4.55 14.92
N ALA A 414 3.14 -5.62 14.33
CA ALA A 414 3.39 -5.69 12.89
C ALA A 414 2.50 -6.75 12.23
N LEU A 415 1.87 -6.38 11.12
CA LEU A 415 1.24 -7.28 10.18
C LEU A 415 2.23 -7.57 9.05
N LEU A 416 2.61 -8.84 8.85
CA LEU A 416 3.56 -9.20 7.82
C LEU A 416 2.85 -9.32 6.47
N PHE A 417 3.46 -8.74 5.44
CA PHE A 417 2.97 -8.80 4.07
C PHE A 417 4.04 -9.42 3.16
N SER A 418 3.64 -10.38 2.32
CA SER A 418 4.50 -11.02 1.33
C SER A 418 3.81 -11.04 -0.03
N HIS A 419 4.37 -10.33 -1.00
CA HIS A 419 3.94 -10.38 -2.40
C HIS A 419 4.09 -11.79 -2.96
N ASP A 420 5.20 -12.46 -2.66
CA ASP A 420 5.48 -13.80 -3.14
C ASP A 420 4.45 -14.82 -2.67
N SER A 421 4.10 -14.79 -1.37
CA SER A 421 3.05 -15.65 -0.82
C SER A 421 1.68 -15.35 -1.42
N LYS A 422 1.35 -14.06 -1.61
CA LYS A 422 0.10 -13.64 -2.25
C LYS A 422 -0.02 -14.19 -3.67
N HIS A 423 1.00 -13.97 -4.50
CA HIS A 423 1.02 -14.45 -5.89
C HIS A 423 1.05 -15.97 -5.99
N ALA A 424 1.81 -16.65 -5.14
CA ALA A 424 1.86 -18.11 -5.12
C ALA A 424 0.51 -18.74 -4.78
N LEU A 425 -0.20 -18.19 -3.80
CA LEU A 425 -1.52 -18.67 -3.40
C LEU A 425 -2.59 -18.37 -4.46
N ASP A 426 -2.50 -17.22 -5.13
CA ASP A 426 -3.42 -16.87 -6.22
C ASP A 426 -3.20 -17.75 -7.48
N PHE A 427 -1.99 -18.24 -7.69
CA PHE A 427 -1.67 -19.14 -8.81
C PHE A 427 -2.26 -20.55 -8.63
N MET A 428 -2.38 -21.02 -7.40
CA MET A 428 -2.89 -22.39 -7.14
C MET A 428 -4.38 -22.49 -7.49
N PRO A 429 -4.77 -23.38 -8.43
CA PRO A 429 -6.06 -23.31 -9.12
C PRO A 429 -7.26 -23.80 -8.29
N TYR A 430 -7.09 -24.16 -7.04
CA TYR A 430 -8.02 -25.06 -6.36
C TYR A 430 -8.96 -24.41 -5.37
N THR A 431 -9.00 -23.07 -5.21
CA THR A 431 -9.77 -22.56 -4.09
C THR A 431 -10.14 -21.09 -4.18
N ASP A 432 -10.84 -20.67 -3.15
CA ASP A 432 -11.15 -19.31 -2.78
C ASP A 432 -9.99 -18.34 -3.16
N ARG A 433 -10.32 -17.34 -3.95
CA ARG A 433 -9.36 -16.38 -4.52
C ARG A 433 -8.55 -15.58 -3.49
N ASP A 434 -8.97 -15.53 -2.24
CA ASP A 434 -8.25 -14.86 -1.16
C ASP A 434 -7.75 -15.86 -0.13
N GLN A 435 -6.74 -16.67 -0.47
CA GLN A 435 -6.09 -17.57 0.49
C GLN A 435 -5.04 -16.89 1.36
N TYR A 436 -4.51 -15.76 0.94
CA TYR A 436 -3.51 -15.05 1.71
C TYR A 436 -4.07 -14.41 2.99
N LYS A 437 -5.34 -14.04 3.02
CA LYS A 437 -6.12 -13.59 4.18
C LYS A 437 -5.57 -12.35 4.90
N VAL A 438 -4.77 -11.52 4.25
CA VAL A 438 -4.23 -10.30 4.88
C VAL A 438 -5.34 -9.35 5.33
N ASN A 439 -6.39 -9.16 4.50
CA ASN A 439 -7.51 -8.29 4.84
C ASN A 439 -8.30 -8.78 6.07
N MET A 440 -8.47 -10.10 6.20
CA MET A 440 -9.13 -10.71 7.37
C MET A 440 -8.33 -10.46 8.65
N MET A 441 -7.01 -10.60 8.60
CA MET A 441 -6.13 -10.35 9.75
C MET A 441 -6.09 -8.86 10.11
N TYR A 442 -6.04 -7.98 9.09
CA TYR A 442 -6.07 -6.54 9.31
C TYR A 442 -7.42 -6.07 9.89
N ASP A 443 -8.54 -6.58 9.38
CA ASP A 443 -9.88 -6.26 9.92
C ASP A 443 -9.98 -6.61 11.41
N ALA A 444 -9.43 -7.76 11.79
CA ALA A 444 -9.41 -8.19 13.18
C ALA A 444 -8.59 -7.27 14.11
N LEU A 445 -7.52 -6.66 13.61
CA LEU A 445 -6.77 -5.63 14.33
C LEU A 445 -7.56 -4.30 14.36
N TYR A 446 -8.04 -3.86 13.20
CA TYR A 446 -8.74 -2.59 13.05
C TYR A 446 -9.99 -2.48 13.92
N ARG A 447 -10.85 -3.50 13.90
CA ARG A 447 -12.12 -3.53 14.67
C ARG A 447 -11.90 -3.59 16.16
N GLN A 448 -10.73 -3.99 16.63
CA GLN A 448 -10.33 -3.99 18.03
C GLN A 448 -9.49 -2.76 18.41
N ASN A 449 -9.40 -1.75 17.56
CA ASN A 449 -8.58 -0.55 17.78
C ASN A 449 -7.10 -0.84 18.07
N ILE A 450 -6.55 -1.92 17.47
CA ILE A 450 -5.14 -2.26 17.55
C ILE A 450 -4.47 -1.68 16.31
N GLU A 451 -3.65 -0.65 16.50
CA GLU A 451 -2.86 -0.06 15.44
C GLU A 451 -1.63 -0.92 15.13
N CYS A 452 -1.29 -1.04 13.85
CA CYS A 452 -0.15 -1.84 13.41
C CYS A 452 0.67 -1.12 12.32
N ASP A 453 1.88 -1.65 12.08
CA ASP A 453 2.66 -1.39 10.87
C ASP A 453 2.53 -2.60 9.94
N ILE A 454 2.52 -2.37 8.62
CA ILE A 454 2.50 -3.46 7.64
C ILE A 454 3.88 -3.56 7.01
N LEU A 455 4.55 -4.70 7.18
CA LEU A 455 5.93 -4.91 6.75
C LEU A 455 6.01 -5.82 5.52
N SER A 456 6.57 -5.33 4.42
CA SER A 456 6.83 -6.13 3.20
C SER A 456 8.02 -7.08 3.42
N VAL A 457 7.77 -8.24 4.01
CA VAL A 457 8.83 -9.16 4.48
C VAL A 457 9.58 -9.92 3.38
N ASP A 458 9.21 -9.76 2.11
CA ASP A 458 10.04 -10.23 0.99
C ASP A 458 11.37 -9.45 0.88
N LYS A 459 11.46 -8.29 1.56
CA LYS A 459 12.66 -7.47 1.66
C LYS A 459 13.38 -7.69 2.99
N PRO A 460 14.68 -8.09 2.98
CA PRO A 460 15.45 -8.33 4.20
C PRO A 460 15.52 -7.13 5.15
N GLU A 461 15.56 -5.91 4.61
CA GLU A 461 15.58 -4.66 5.38
C GLU A 461 14.28 -4.38 6.13
N MET A 462 13.17 -5.04 5.76
CA MET A 462 11.86 -4.94 6.42
C MET A 462 11.65 -6.04 7.47
N GLN A 463 12.67 -6.87 7.72
CA GLN A 463 12.60 -8.01 8.64
C GLN A 463 13.22 -7.71 10.01
N ASP A 464 13.31 -6.46 10.41
CA ASP A 464 13.67 -6.09 11.79
C ASP A 464 12.40 -6.00 12.64
N PHE A 465 12.23 -6.98 13.54
CA PHE A 465 11.08 -7.08 14.41
C PHE A 465 11.32 -6.52 15.82
N SER A 466 12.50 -5.96 16.09
CA SER A 466 12.96 -5.61 17.45
C SER A 466 12.10 -4.59 18.18
N GLN A 467 11.35 -3.74 17.45
CA GLN A 467 10.46 -2.73 18.03
C GLN A 467 9.04 -3.24 18.33
N TYR A 468 8.70 -4.44 17.90
CA TYR A 468 7.35 -5.01 18.03
C TYR A 468 7.25 -5.99 19.19
N ASP A 469 6.05 -6.15 19.70
CA ASP A 469 5.70 -7.14 20.72
C ASP A 469 4.80 -8.26 20.17
N LEU A 470 4.09 -7.98 19.07
CA LEU A 470 3.19 -8.93 18.42
C LEU A 470 3.40 -8.89 16.90
N LEU A 471 3.63 -10.06 16.31
CA LEU A 471 3.55 -10.27 14.87
C LEU A 471 2.25 -10.96 14.50
N VAL A 472 1.53 -10.41 13.53
CA VAL A 472 0.35 -10.99 12.91
C VAL A 472 0.74 -11.45 11.52
N VAL A 473 0.65 -12.75 11.28
CA VAL A 473 1.23 -13.39 10.08
C VAL A 473 0.11 -14.04 9.27
N PRO A 474 -0.31 -13.45 8.16
CA PRO A 474 -1.18 -14.12 7.17
C PRO A 474 -0.52 -15.39 6.65
N SER A 475 -1.17 -16.09 5.72
CA SER A 475 -0.62 -17.33 5.15
C SER A 475 0.74 -17.10 4.47
N LEU A 476 1.82 -17.09 5.23
CA LEU A 476 3.21 -16.88 4.78
C LEU A 476 3.70 -18.14 4.05
N TYR A 477 3.11 -18.38 2.88
CA TYR A 477 3.26 -19.61 2.11
C TYR A 477 4.65 -19.78 1.50
N VAL A 478 5.16 -18.73 0.84
CA VAL A 478 6.51 -18.65 0.31
C VAL A 478 7.38 -17.88 1.30
N ALA A 479 8.44 -18.49 1.79
CA ALA A 479 9.35 -17.83 2.72
C ALA A 479 10.77 -18.40 2.63
N THR A 480 11.77 -17.57 2.90
CA THR A 480 13.13 -18.03 3.11
C THR A 480 13.27 -18.68 4.48
N ASP A 481 14.22 -19.61 4.63
CA ASP A 481 14.56 -20.20 5.94
C ASP A 481 15.03 -19.13 6.94
N GLU A 482 15.67 -18.08 6.44
CA GLU A 482 16.14 -16.97 7.27
C GLU A 482 14.97 -16.20 7.88
N LEU A 483 13.95 -15.85 7.08
CA LEU A 483 12.75 -15.18 7.60
C LEU A 483 12.04 -16.04 8.65
N LEU A 484 11.87 -17.34 8.37
CA LEU A 484 11.21 -18.25 9.31
C LEU A 484 12.01 -18.40 10.62
N ARG A 485 13.36 -18.40 10.55
CA ARG A 485 14.20 -18.37 11.75
C ARG A 485 14.07 -17.05 12.51
N LYS A 486 14.06 -15.90 11.85
CA LYS A 486 13.83 -14.59 12.49
C LYS A 486 12.50 -14.55 13.25
N ILE A 487 11.44 -15.13 12.68
CA ILE A 487 10.15 -15.25 13.37
C ILE A 487 10.26 -16.16 14.59
N SER A 488 10.93 -17.32 14.47
CA SER A 488 11.15 -18.22 15.59
C SER A 488 11.99 -17.57 16.71
N ASP A 489 13.04 -16.83 16.35
CA ASP A 489 13.90 -16.10 17.28
C ASP A 489 13.12 -15.00 17.99
N PHE A 490 12.25 -14.26 17.30
CA PHE A 490 11.37 -13.27 17.88
C PHE A 490 10.48 -13.89 18.98
N VAL A 491 9.91 -15.07 18.73
CA VAL A 491 9.13 -15.80 19.77
C VAL A 491 10.04 -16.21 20.92
N ARG A 492 11.20 -16.80 20.63
CA ARG A 492 12.13 -17.26 21.66
C ARG A 492 12.56 -16.14 22.62
N GLU A 493 12.72 -14.93 22.10
CA GLU A 493 13.11 -13.73 22.87
C GLU A 493 11.96 -13.09 23.64
N GLY A 494 10.74 -13.52 23.41
CA GLY A 494 9.57 -13.09 24.19
C GLY A 494 8.46 -12.46 23.36
N GLY A 495 8.57 -12.40 22.04
CA GLY A 495 7.51 -11.91 21.17
C GLY A 495 6.29 -12.82 21.14
N GLU A 496 5.15 -12.23 20.82
CA GLU A 496 3.90 -12.97 20.55
C GLU A 496 3.70 -13.08 19.03
N VAL A 497 3.21 -14.23 18.55
CA VAL A 497 2.88 -14.44 17.14
C VAL A 497 1.49 -15.03 17.00
N VAL A 498 0.69 -14.47 16.07
CA VAL A 498 -0.56 -15.08 15.60
C VAL A 498 -0.39 -15.36 14.11
N MET A 499 -0.37 -16.63 13.73
CA MET A 499 0.00 -17.09 12.40
C MET A 499 -1.08 -17.96 11.76
N LEU A 500 -1.36 -17.75 10.47
CA LEU A 500 -2.33 -18.54 9.71
C LEU A 500 -1.69 -19.76 9.04
N PHE A 501 -2.58 -20.66 8.65
CA PHE A 501 -2.32 -21.90 7.91
C PHE A 501 -1.40 -21.71 6.70
N LYS A 502 -0.80 -22.80 6.23
CA LYS A 502 0.15 -22.86 5.10
C LYS A 502 1.44 -22.06 5.28
N SER A 503 1.67 -21.42 6.42
CA SER A 503 2.91 -20.68 6.66
C SER A 503 4.12 -21.62 6.72
N GLY A 504 5.20 -21.25 6.00
CA GLY A 504 6.42 -22.05 5.90
C GLY A 504 6.32 -23.30 5.04
N TYR A 505 5.25 -23.45 4.25
CA TYR A 505 5.01 -24.65 3.44
C TYR A 505 5.98 -24.78 2.26
N THR A 506 6.25 -23.67 1.55
CA THR A 506 7.21 -23.65 0.43
C THR A 506 8.43 -22.80 0.75
N ASP A 507 9.53 -23.10 0.02
CA ASP A 507 10.76 -22.33 0.08
C ASP A 507 10.70 -21.05 -0.76
N TYR A 508 11.85 -20.37 -0.91
CA TYR A 508 11.97 -19.15 -1.69
C TYR A 508 11.58 -19.29 -3.16
N ASP A 509 11.79 -20.48 -3.73
CA ASP A 509 11.43 -20.78 -5.12
C ASP A 509 9.98 -21.26 -5.28
N ASN A 510 9.19 -21.24 -4.20
CA ASN A 510 7.85 -21.81 -4.19
C ASN A 510 7.82 -23.33 -4.44
N ALA A 511 8.89 -24.02 -4.11
CA ALA A 511 8.95 -25.48 -4.06
C ALA A 511 8.55 -25.98 -2.66
N VAL A 512 7.72 -27.02 -2.59
CA VAL A 512 7.33 -27.62 -1.30
C VAL A 512 8.57 -28.15 -0.60
N ARG A 513 8.75 -27.81 0.66
CA ARG A 513 9.90 -28.25 1.47
C ARG A 513 9.88 -29.77 1.66
N PRO A 514 11.05 -30.47 1.52
CA PRO A 514 11.12 -31.93 1.70
C PRO A 514 11.16 -32.33 3.18
N VAL A 515 10.48 -31.59 4.03
CA VAL A 515 10.35 -31.86 5.48
C VAL A 515 8.91 -31.65 5.90
N LEU A 516 8.50 -32.20 7.04
CA LEU A 516 7.14 -31.99 7.53
C LEU A 516 6.86 -30.49 7.73
N ALA A 517 5.70 -30.06 7.32
CA ALA A 517 5.26 -28.70 7.57
C ALA A 517 5.04 -28.46 9.09
N PRO A 518 5.26 -27.24 9.59
CA PRO A 518 5.62 -25.99 8.90
C PRO A 518 7.13 -25.80 8.68
N GLY A 519 7.91 -26.85 8.50
CA GLY A 519 9.33 -26.76 8.18
C GLY A 519 10.17 -26.14 9.29
N PRO A 520 10.97 -25.09 9.02
CA PRO A 520 11.81 -24.43 10.04
C PRO A 520 11.06 -23.85 11.24
N LEU A 521 9.74 -23.67 11.13
CA LEU A 521 8.90 -23.19 12.24
C LEU A 521 8.45 -24.30 13.19
N ALA A 522 8.70 -25.58 12.90
CA ALA A 522 8.13 -26.71 13.64
C ALA A 522 8.37 -26.64 15.15
N GLU A 523 9.58 -26.26 15.58
CA GLU A 523 9.89 -26.12 17.01
C GLU A 523 9.13 -24.95 17.66
N ALA A 524 9.13 -23.79 17.03
CA ALA A 524 8.41 -22.62 17.53
C ALA A 524 6.89 -22.85 17.53
N CYS A 525 6.36 -23.55 16.56
CA CYS A 525 4.95 -23.93 16.48
C CYS A 525 4.58 -25.07 17.45
N GLY A 526 5.53 -25.93 17.81
CA GLY A 526 5.32 -27.07 18.70
C GLY A 526 4.47 -28.20 18.11
N PHE A 527 4.47 -28.34 16.79
CA PHE A 527 3.79 -29.41 16.05
C PHE A 527 4.42 -29.61 14.67
N THR A 528 4.01 -30.69 14.01
CA THR A 528 4.21 -30.90 12.57
C THR A 528 2.90 -31.34 11.91
N TYR A 529 2.81 -31.28 10.58
CA TYR A 529 1.71 -31.88 9.83
C TYR A 529 2.14 -32.29 8.42
N GLN A 530 1.41 -33.23 7.85
CA GLN A 530 1.58 -33.68 6.46
C GLN A 530 0.24 -33.83 5.72
N GLU A 531 -0.86 -33.87 6.48
CA GLU A 531 -2.21 -34.04 5.91
C GLU A 531 -3.07 -32.80 6.19
N TYR A 532 -3.97 -32.54 5.26
CA TYR A 532 -4.92 -31.44 5.33
C TYR A 532 -6.18 -31.79 4.52
N SER A 533 -7.24 -31.07 4.77
CA SER A 533 -8.50 -31.23 4.04
C SER A 533 -9.16 -29.89 3.73
N SER A 534 -9.79 -29.80 2.58
CA SER A 534 -10.85 -28.81 2.40
C SER A 534 -12.04 -29.20 3.26
N ILE A 535 -12.61 -28.22 3.94
CA ILE A 535 -13.76 -28.43 4.83
C ILE A 535 -14.86 -27.43 4.51
N ASN A 536 -16.10 -27.85 4.75
CA ASN A 536 -17.22 -26.93 4.91
C ASN A 536 -17.21 -26.38 6.33
N LYS A 537 -18.08 -25.41 6.62
CA LYS A 537 -18.21 -24.85 7.96
C LYS A 537 -18.42 -25.96 9.02
N LEU A 538 -17.50 -26.03 9.97
CA LEU A 538 -17.52 -26.96 11.09
C LEU A 538 -17.55 -26.23 12.43
N PRO A 539 -18.40 -26.61 13.39
CA PRO A 539 -18.36 -26.07 14.74
C PRO A 539 -17.14 -26.60 15.49
N LEU A 540 -16.69 -25.86 16.49
CA LEU A 540 -15.71 -26.36 17.45
C LEU A 540 -16.34 -27.32 18.44
N LYS A 541 -15.57 -28.29 18.96
CA LYS A 541 -15.99 -29.13 20.06
C LYS A 541 -16.26 -28.26 21.32
N PRO A 542 -17.33 -28.53 22.07
CA PRO A 542 -17.62 -27.84 23.35
C PRO A 542 -16.49 -27.90 24.36
N SER A 543 -15.68 -28.97 24.32
CA SER A 543 -14.50 -29.14 25.18
C SER A 543 -13.29 -28.29 24.77
N SER A 544 -13.34 -27.61 23.63
CA SER A 544 -12.24 -26.74 23.19
C SER A 544 -12.09 -25.52 24.08
N PRO A 545 -10.87 -25.13 24.51
CA PRO A 545 -10.67 -23.96 25.40
C PRO A 545 -11.25 -22.65 24.84
N LEU A 546 -11.31 -22.50 23.51
CA LEU A 546 -11.86 -21.32 22.84
C LEU A 546 -13.38 -21.40 22.62
N PHE A 547 -14.01 -22.55 22.88
CA PHE A 547 -15.46 -22.67 22.81
C PHE A 547 -16.11 -21.92 23.97
N GLN A 548 -17.10 -21.10 23.65
CA GLN A 548 -17.95 -20.46 24.66
C GLN A 548 -19.40 -20.64 24.22
N GLU A 549 -20.19 -21.29 25.07
CA GLU A 549 -21.61 -21.48 24.84
C GLU A 549 -22.31 -20.12 24.77
N GLY A 550 -23.13 -19.90 23.73
CA GLY A 550 -23.87 -18.65 23.55
C GLY A 550 -23.07 -17.44 23.07
N SER A 551 -21.78 -17.54 22.78
CA SER A 551 -20.95 -16.45 22.25
C SER A 551 -20.65 -16.67 20.76
N GLY A 552 -21.39 -16.03 19.87
CA GLY A 552 -21.11 -16.00 18.43
C GLY A 552 -20.81 -17.36 17.77
N GLU A 553 -20.47 -17.36 16.49
CA GLU A 553 -20.13 -18.60 15.78
C GLU A 553 -18.66 -19.00 15.99
N ALA A 554 -18.37 -19.80 17.00
CA ALA A 554 -17.08 -20.48 17.12
C ALA A 554 -17.01 -21.63 16.08
N SER A 555 -16.65 -21.31 14.86
CA SER A 555 -16.56 -22.24 13.74
C SER A 555 -15.32 -22.00 12.89
N VAL A 556 -14.98 -23.01 12.09
CA VAL A 556 -13.89 -22.97 11.10
C VAL A 556 -14.42 -23.40 9.74
N ASN A 557 -13.73 -23.00 8.67
CA ASN A 557 -14.21 -23.22 7.32
C ASN A 557 -13.06 -23.40 6.32
N THR A 558 -13.37 -23.81 5.10
CA THR A 558 -12.55 -23.83 3.90
C THR A 558 -11.38 -24.81 3.93
N TRP A 559 -10.55 -24.78 4.96
CA TRP A 559 -9.29 -25.52 5.06
C TRP A 559 -9.03 -25.99 6.50
N MET A 560 -8.42 -27.15 6.66
CA MET A 560 -7.95 -27.66 7.96
C MET A 560 -6.69 -28.47 7.80
N GLU A 561 -5.66 -28.15 8.55
CA GLU A 561 -4.42 -28.91 8.70
C GLU A 561 -4.54 -29.84 9.92
N PHE A 562 -4.06 -31.08 9.79
CA PHE A 562 -4.13 -32.08 10.85
C PHE A 562 -2.85 -32.01 11.71
N LEU A 563 -2.87 -31.13 12.72
CA LEU A 563 -1.69 -30.81 13.52
C LEU A 563 -1.33 -31.95 14.45
N GLN A 564 -0.10 -32.47 14.34
CA GLN A 564 0.48 -33.51 15.18
C GLN A 564 1.36 -32.85 16.25
N LEU A 565 0.85 -32.74 17.47
CA LEU A 565 1.48 -31.99 18.54
C LEU A 565 2.79 -32.61 19.02
N THR A 566 3.77 -31.75 19.33
CA THR A 566 4.97 -32.07 20.09
C THR A 566 4.96 -31.38 21.46
N THR A 567 5.06 -30.06 21.47
CA THR A 567 5.05 -29.23 22.68
C THR A 567 3.84 -28.29 22.77
N ALA A 568 3.15 -28.05 21.64
CA ALA A 568 2.01 -27.13 21.60
C ALA A 568 0.81 -27.66 22.39
N GLN A 569 0.00 -26.73 22.89
CA GLN A 569 -1.27 -27.01 23.52
C GLN A 569 -2.42 -26.76 22.54
N PRO A 570 -3.44 -27.66 22.49
CA PRO A 570 -4.59 -27.44 21.64
C PRO A 570 -5.49 -26.34 22.21
N LEU A 571 -5.81 -25.34 21.37
CA LEU A 571 -6.81 -24.31 21.70
C LEU A 571 -8.18 -24.63 21.12
N ALA A 572 -8.23 -25.27 19.95
CA ALA A 572 -9.48 -25.66 19.32
C ALA A 572 -9.35 -26.96 18.56
N THR A 573 -10.43 -27.74 18.59
CA THR A 573 -10.67 -28.97 17.82
C THR A 573 -12.07 -28.90 17.25
N VAL A 574 -12.25 -29.38 16.02
CA VAL A 574 -13.57 -29.37 15.37
C VAL A 574 -14.48 -30.50 15.91
N ASP A 575 -15.77 -30.26 15.95
CA ASP A 575 -16.77 -31.28 16.25
C ASP A 575 -17.07 -32.07 14.95
N HIS A 576 -16.26 -33.08 14.72
CA HIS A 576 -16.37 -33.93 13.54
C HIS A 576 -15.89 -35.36 13.87
N GLN A 577 -16.63 -36.35 13.37
CA GLN A 577 -16.37 -37.77 13.68
C GLN A 577 -14.94 -38.23 13.34
N PHE A 578 -14.40 -37.80 12.19
CA PHE A 578 -13.07 -38.20 11.74
C PHE A 578 -12.01 -37.12 12.05
N PHE A 579 -12.28 -35.84 11.79
CA PHE A 579 -11.29 -34.77 11.91
C PHE A 579 -11.15 -34.27 13.36
N GLY A 580 -12.13 -34.56 14.23
CA GLY A 580 -12.13 -34.13 15.62
C GLY A 580 -11.09 -34.82 16.52
N GLN A 581 -10.16 -35.58 15.98
CA GLN A 581 -9.00 -36.12 16.71
C GLN A 581 -7.76 -35.22 16.61
N TRP A 582 -7.71 -34.30 15.63
CA TRP A 582 -6.62 -33.35 15.50
C TRP A 582 -7.06 -31.94 15.88
N PRO A 583 -6.21 -31.20 16.63
CA PRO A 583 -6.45 -29.77 16.83
C PRO A 583 -6.28 -29.02 15.50
N CYS A 584 -7.07 -27.96 15.34
CA CYS A 584 -6.97 -27.05 14.20
C CYS A 584 -6.40 -25.68 14.61
N ILE A 585 -6.36 -25.36 15.90
CA ILE A 585 -5.73 -24.16 16.45
C ILE A 585 -4.93 -24.57 17.68
N THR A 586 -3.69 -24.10 17.75
CA THR A 586 -2.75 -24.46 18.82
C THR A 586 -2.04 -23.21 19.34
N GLU A 587 -1.49 -23.35 20.53
CA GLU A 587 -0.60 -22.37 21.15
C GLU A 587 0.64 -23.08 21.67
N ASN A 588 1.81 -22.54 21.38
CA ASN A 588 3.07 -23.06 21.90
C ASN A 588 3.85 -21.98 22.63
N GLN A 589 4.35 -22.28 23.82
CA GLN A 589 5.36 -21.46 24.46
C GLN A 589 6.72 -21.87 23.92
N TYR A 590 7.45 -20.94 23.31
CA TYR A 590 8.79 -21.17 22.80
C TYR A 590 9.76 -20.11 23.33
N GLY A 591 10.68 -20.55 24.18
CA GLY A 591 11.50 -19.60 24.95
C GLY A 591 10.65 -18.77 25.91
N LYS A 592 10.65 -17.44 25.74
CA LYS A 592 9.94 -16.48 26.58
C LYS A 592 8.59 -16.02 26.00
N GLY A 593 8.32 -16.31 24.72
CA GLY A 593 7.13 -15.88 24.00
C GLY A 593 6.19 -17.02 23.64
N HIS A 594 5.13 -16.69 22.89
CA HIS A 594 4.12 -17.66 22.47
C HIS A 594 3.80 -17.49 20.98
N LEU A 595 3.50 -18.61 20.35
CA LEU A 595 3.01 -18.66 18.99
C LEU A 595 1.63 -19.34 18.95
N ILE A 596 0.62 -18.61 18.53
CA ILE A 596 -0.71 -19.14 18.21
C ILE A 596 -0.71 -19.45 16.71
N TYR A 597 -0.96 -20.72 16.38
CA TYR A 597 -1.09 -21.15 14.99
C TYR A 597 -2.54 -21.54 14.69
N ILE A 598 -3.06 -20.99 13.60
CA ILE A 598 -4.42 -21.17 13.14
C ILE A 598 -4.37 -21.99 11.84
N GLY A 599 -4.43 -23.32 11.95
CA GLY A 599 -4.35 -24.27 10.82
C GLY A 599 -5.63 -24.38 10.00
N THR A 600 -6.43 -23.32 9.98
CA THR A 600 -7.76 -23.27 9.36
C THR A 600 -8.17 -21.83 9.05
N VAL A 601 -9.36 -21.63 8.45
CA VAL A 601 -9.99 -20.29 8.36
C VAL A 601 -10.98 -20.15 9.52
N PRO A 602 -10.70 -19.36 10.55
CA PRO A 602 -11.58 -19.18 11.70
C PRO A 602 -12.74 -18.24 11.36
N SER A 603 -13.84 -18.35 12.10
CA SER A 603 -14.87 -17.30 12.13
C SER A 603 -14.29 -15.99 12.66
N THR A 604 -14.91 -14.86 12.32
CA THR A 604 -14.47 -13.51 12.72
C THR A 604 -14.31 -13.39 14.24
N ASP A 605 -15.32 -13.81 15.01
CA ASP A 605 -15.28 -13.75 16.48
C ASP A 605 -14.15 -14.59 17.07
N LEU A 606 -13.89 -15.74 16.48
CA LEU A 606 -12.80 -16.62 16.91
C LEU A 606 -11.43 -15.96 16.66
N LEU A 607 -11.26 -15.36 15.47
CA LEU A 607 -10.03 -14.63 15.15
C LEU A 607 -9.80 -13.44 16.10
N TYR A 608 -10.85 -12.68 16.41
CA TYR A 608 -10.76 -11.55 17.35
C TYR A 608 -10.28 -12.01 18.74
N LYS A 609 -10.81 -13.13 19.24
CA LYS A 609 -10.38 -13.71 20.51
C LYS A 609 -8.91 -14.15 20.51
N LEU A 610 -8.44 -14.73 19.39
CA LEU A 610 -7.05 -15.17 19.26
C LEU A 610 -6.07 -14.00 19.25
N ILE A 611 -6.39 -12.95 18.50
CA ILE A 611 -5.60 -11.72 18.48
C ILE A 611 -5.64 -11.03 19.85
N ALA A 612 -6.83 -10.91 20.46
CA ALA A 612 -6.98 -10.35 21.80
C ALA A 612 -6.12 -11.08 22.83
N ARG A 613 -6.11 -12.42 22.79
CA ARG A 613 -5.32 -13.26 23.68
C ARG A 613 -3.80 -12.94 23.59
N ALA A 614 -3.27 -12.79 22.42
CA ALA A 614 -1.86 -12.41 22.21
C ALA A 614 -1.60 -10.95 22.67
N ALA A 615 -2.50 -10.04 22.33
CA ALA A 615 -2.42 -8.63 22.70
C ALA A 615 -2.47 -8.43 24.24
N ASP A 616 -3.31 -9.17 24.94
CA ASP A 616 -3.46 -9.11 26.41
C ASP A 616 -2.17 -9.47 27.15
N ARG A 617 -1.45 -10.50 26.69
CA ARG A 617 -0.16 -10.88 27.29
C ARG A 617 0.88 -9.76 27.25
N LYS A 618 0.78 -8.90 26.25
CA LYS A 618 1.68 -7.75 26.06
C LYS A 618 1.11 -6.43 26.53
N GLY A 619 -0.12 -6.40 27.03
CA GLY A 619 -0.80 -5.16 27.39
C GLY A 619 -0.89 -4.19 26.19
N ILE A 620 -1.25 -4.72 25.02
CA ILE A 620 -1.39 -3.93 23.78
C ILE A 620 -2.82 -3.38 23.69
N ALA A 621 -2.93 -2.07 23.45
CA ALA A 621 -4.20 -1.37 23.23
C ALA A 621 -5.26 -1.65 24.31
N THR A 622 -4.85 -1.81 25.58
CA THR A 622 -5.75 -2.20 26.70
C THR A 622 -6.86 -1.20 26.95
N VAL A 623 -6.64 0.06 26.62
CA VAL A 623 -7.63 1.14 26.74
C VAL A 623 -8.47 1.22 25.48
N GLU A 624 -7.84 1.22 24.32
CA GLU A 624 -8.48 1.38 23.02
C GLU A 624 -9.43 0.22 22.69
N ARG A 625 -9.07 -1.00 23.08
CA ARG A 625 -9.89 -2.22 22.88
C ARG A 625 -11.18 -2.26 23.70
N GLN A 626 -11.36 -1.36 24.65
CA GLN A 626 -12.65 -1.20 25.36
C GLN A 626 -13.70 -0.53 24.47
N TYR A 627 -13.28 0.10 23.36
CA TYR A 627 -14.14 0.76 22.38
C TYR A 627 -14.35 -0.16 21.19
N GLN A 628 -15.59 -0.30 20.79
CA GLN A 628 -15.97 -1.17 19.69
C GLN A 628 -16.39 -0.36 18.47
N PHE A 629 -16.20 -0.93 17.28
CA PHE A 629 -16.81 -0.38 16.08
C PHE A 629 -18.30 -0.05 16.31
N PRO A 630 -18.79 1.11 15.89
CA PRO A 630 -18.23 2.05 14.92
C PRO A 630 -17.31 3.13 15.51
N VAL A 631 -16.92 3.07 16.76
CA VAL A 631 -15.97 4.01 17.36
C VAL A 631 -14.55 3.50 17.15
N ILE A 632 -13.76 4.27 16.37
CA ILE A 632 -12.37 3.94 16.05
C ILE A 632 -11.43 4.97 16.65
N LEU A 633 -10.40 4.49 17.34
CA LEU A 633 -9.38 5.28 18.01
C LEU A 633 -8.07 5.19 17.24
N ARG A 634 -7.42 6.34 17.05
CA ARG A 634 -6.07 6.45 16.47
C ARG A 634 -5.25 7.45 17.25
N SER A 635 -3.95 7.20 17.36
CA SER A 635 -3.05 8.07 18.12
C SER A 635 -1.71 8.25 17.41
N GLY A 636 -1.01 9.34 17.72
CA GLY A 636 0.34 9.58 17.24
C GLY A 636 0.97 10.78 17.93
N THR A 637 2.29 10.93 17.77
CA THR A 637 3.05 12.06 18.31
C THR A 637 3.27 13.09 17.22
N ASN A 638 2.86 14.33 17.44
CA ASN A 638 3.07 15.40 16.47
C ASN A 638 4.53 15.91 16.45
N ALA A 639 4.84 16.78 15.51
CA ALA A 639 6.18 17.38 15.37
C ALA A 639 6.66 18.17 16.60
N LYS A 640 5.74 18.55 17.52
CA LYS A 640 6.03 19.25 18.78
C LYS A 640 6.22 18.29 19.96
N GLY A 641 6.22 16.97 19.72
CA GLY A 641 6.38 15.93 20.75
C GLY A 641 5.13 15.67 21.58
N ARG A 642 3.95 16.19 21.20
CA ARG A 642 2.70 16.01 21.94
C ARG A 642 1.88 14.86 21.35
N GLN A 643 1.21 14.11 22.23
CA GLN A 643 0.27 13.08 21.82
C GLN A 643 -1.00 13.67 21.24
N ILE A 644 -1.40 13.20 20.10
CA ILE A 644 -2.65 13.53 19.41
C ILE A 644 -3.49 12.27 19.33
N HIS A 645 -4.74 12.38 19.74
CA HIS A 645 -5.72 11.30 19.74
C HIS A 645 -6.91 11.67 18.88
N TYR A 646 -7.33 10.73 18.05
CA TYR A 646 -8.50 10.85 17.18
C TYR A 646 -9.52 9.80 17.58
N LEU A 647 -10.76 10.21 17.83
CA LEU A 647 -11.90 9.35 18.02
C LEU A 647 -12.89 9.57 16.87
N PHE A 648 -13.07 8.57 16.05
CA PHE A 648 -13.99 8.59 14.91
C PHE A 648 -15.28 7.86 15.22
N ASN A 649 -16.39 8.34 14.67
CA ASN A 649 -17.66 7.64 14.65
C ASN A 649 -18.04 7.29 13.20
N PHE A 650 -17.85 6.03 12.82
CA PHE A 650 -18.19 5.51 11.48
C PHE A 650 -19.65 5.01 11.44
N SER A 651 -20.61 5.85 11.88
CA SER A 651 -22.04 5.54 11.80
C SER A 651 -22.88 6.80 11.62
N TYR A 652 -24.13 6.59 11.24
CA TYR A 652 -25.12 7.67 11.08
C TYR A 652 -25.84 8.04 12.38
N GLU A 653 -25.45 7.43 13.50
CA GLU A 653 -25.97 7.78 14.84
C GLU A 653 -24.88 8.44 15.67
N PRO A 654 -25.21 9.43 16.52
CA PRO A 654 -24.23 9.95 17.47
C PRO A 654 -23.81 8.85 18.46
N LYS A 655 -22.53 8.87 18.87
CA LYS A 655 -22.00 7.95 19.87
C LYS A 655 -21.43 8.72 21.04
N THR A 656 -21.91 8.41 22.24
CA THR A 656 -21.39 8.96 23.48
C THR A 656 -20.46 7.95 24.12
N VAL A 657 -19.22 8.36 24.37
CA VAL A 657 -18.17 7.51 24.97
C VAL A 657 -17.34 8.32 25.95
N ALA A 658 -16.75 7.65 26.94
CA ALA A 658 -15.82 8.29 27.85
C ALA A 658 -14.50 8.63 27.15
N TRP A 659 -13.92 9.81 27.40
CA TRP A 659 -12.58 10.16 26.92
C TRP A 659 -11.52 9.27 27.60
N PRO A 660 -10.74 8.45 26.84
CA PRO A 660 -9.89 7.43 27.48
C PRO A 660 -8.52 7.93 27.93
N TYR A 661 -8.07 9.07 27.41
CA TYR A 661 -6.70 9.53 27.52
C TYR A 661 -6.51 10.56 28.65
N PRO A 662 -5.26 10.94 28.98
CA PRO A 662 -4.98 12.03 29.91
C PRO A 662 -5.70 13.33 29.53
N VAL A 663 -5.64 14.31 30.41
CA VAL A 663 -6.24 15.63 30.17
C VAL A 663 -5.72 16.21 28.89
N SER A 664 -6.61 16.45 27.96
CA SER A 664 -6.31 16.94 26.61
C SER A 664 -7.10 18.20 26.28
N GLN A 665 -6.69 18.90 25.26
CA GLN A 665 -7.48 19.97 24.67
C GLN A 665 -7.99 19.55 23.31
N SER A 666 -9.31 19.64 23.11
CA SER A 666 -9.92 19.45 21.78
C SER A 666 -9.38 20.51 20.82
N LEU A 667 -8.81 20.07 19.69
CA LEU A 667 -8.25 20.99 18.68
C LEU A 667 -9.33 21.69 17.87
N LEU A 668 -10.51 21.08 17.71
CA LEU A 668 -11.58 21.59 16.85
C LEU A 668 -12.43 22.69 17.53
N ASP A 669 -12.76 22.52 18.79
CA ASP A 669 -13.64 23.42 19.55
C ASP A 669 -13.00 24.02 20.80
N LYS A 670 -11.72 23.66 21.10
CA LYS A 670 -10.91 24.14 22.23
C LYS A 670 -11.47 23.77 23.62
N GLN A 671 -12.41 22.82 23.72
CA GLN A 671 -12.89 22.31 24.99
C GLN A 671 -11.81 21.49 25.70
N ALA A 672 -11.85 21.48 27.03
CA ALA A 672 -11.03 20.57 27.81
C ALA A 672 -11.66 19.18 27.78
N LEU A 673 -10.85 18.15 27.60
CA LEU A 673 -11.23 16.74 27.60
C LEU A 673 -10.55 16.09 28.83
N ALA A 674 -11.34 15.76 29.85
CA ALA A 674 -10.84 15.09 31.05
C ALA A 674 -11.00 13.57 30.91
N LYS A 675 -10.04 12.80 31.44
CA LYS A 675 -10.15 11.34 31.44
C LYS A 675 -11.43 10.88 32.12
N GLY A 676 -12.18 10.01 31.47
CA GLY A 676 -13.47 9.51 31.94
C GLY A 676 -14.66 10.47 31.67
N GLN A 677 -14.44 11.65 31.09
CA GLN A 677 -15.51 12.56 30.70
C GLN A 677 -16.29 12.00 29.50
N ASP A 678 -17.60 11.98 29.58
CA ASP A 678 -18.43 11.63 28.43
C ASP A 678 -18.32 12.68 27.33
N ILE A 679 -18.05 12.21 26.12
CA ILE A 679 -18.00 13.02 24.90
C ILE A 679 -18.96 12.42 23.87
N THR A 680 -19.67 13.27 23.14
CA THR A 680 -20.52 12.84 22.04
C THR A 680 -19.81 13.10 20.72
N ILE A 681 -19.69 12.06 19.91
CA ILE A 681 -19.15 12.11 18.56
C ILE A 681 -20.33 12.08 17.59
N GLU A 682 -20.54 13.16 16.88
CA GLU A 682 -21.62 13.28 15.89
C GLU A 682 -21.53 12.20 14.79
N PRO A 683 -22.61 11.95 14.07
CA PRO A 683 -22.59 11.05 12.90
C PRO A 683 -21.49 11.45 11.93
N TRP A 684 -20.68 10.48 11.50
CA TRP A 684 -19.51 10.70 10.63
C TRP A 684 -18.56 11.79 11.16
N GLY A 685 -18.53 11.93 12.47
CA GLY A 685 -17.75 12.93 13.19
C GLY A 685 -16.38 12.43 13.62
N VAL A 686 -15.56 13.37 14.08
CA VAL A 686 -14.28 13.11 14.72
C VAL A 686 -14.07 14.10 15.87
N VAL A 687 -13.52 13.60 16.98
CA VAL A 687 -12.96 14.41 18.08
C VAL A 687 -11.44 14.25 18.05
N ILE A 688 -10.71 15.37 18.13
CA ILE A 688 -9.24 15.39 18.09
C ILE A 688 -8.73 16.07 19.36
N GLY A 689 -8.05 15.31 20.21
CA GLY A 689 -7.48 15.82 21.46
C GLY A 689 -5.95 15.87 21.39
N GLU A 690 -5.36 16.98 21.87
CA GLU A 690 -3.93 17.12 22.09
C GLU A 690 -3.67 17.06 23.60
N GLU A 691 -2.80 16.15 24.07
CA GLU A 691 -2.42 16.09 25.48
C GLU A 691 -1.71 17.38 25.91
N LYS A 692 -1.97 17.83 27.16
CA LYS A 692 -1.37 19.04 27.73
C LYS A 692 0.06 18.84 28.17
#